data_b444e543ea44ace0c50bc443e7801699
#
_entry.id   b444e543ea44ace0c50bc443e7801699
#
_cell.length_a   1.000
_cell.length_b   1.000
_cell.length_c   1.000
_cell.angle_alpha   90.00
_cell.angle_beta   90.00
_cell.angle_gamma   90.00
#
_symmetry.space_group_name_H-M   'P 1'
#
loop_
_entity.id
_entity.type
_entity.pdbx_description
1 polymer ?
#
loop_
_entity_poly.entity_id
_entity_poly.type
_entity_poly.pdbx_seq_one_letter_code
_entity_poly.pdbx_strand_id
1 'polypeptide(L)'
;MAVKIALAGNPNCGKTTLFNALTGSNQFVGNWPGVTVEKKEGKLKGHKDVTIMDLPGIYSLSPYTLEEVVARNYLIGERPDAIINIVDGTNIERNLYLSTQIMELGIPVIMAVNMVDILEKTGEKVHIDKLSQKLGCEVVEISALKGTGITKAAEKAVALAQQKGVVTPVHEFSKEVEDVIHEVEAKLGSSVDEAQKRFFAIKLLERDDKIGEQMKSIPDVSYEIKKLEDAFDDDTESIITNERYVYISSIIGECVTKPKNSQKLSTSDKIDRVVTNRWAAIPIFAVVMFLVYYVSVTTVGAILTDWTNDTLFGEWIIPGAQSLLENAGCAAWLTGLIVDGIISGVGAVLGFVPQMLVLFLFLAFLESCGYMARVAFIMDRIFRKFGLSGKSFIPMLIGSGCGVPGVMASRTIENDRDRKMTVMTTTFIPCGAKLPIIALIAGAFFDNAGWVAWSAYFVGVAAIVCSGIILKKTKMFAGDPAPFVMELPAYHWPTVGNVLRSMWERGWSFIKKAGTIITLSTIILWFLMNFGWADGSFGMLDFGDLEGAALEAAQAECILAKIGSAIAWIFTPLGWTQGGNGWKMAVAAVSGLIAKENVVATFGMLFGFAEVAEDGAEFWGNLASVMTPIAAYGYLVFNLLCAPCFAAMGAIKREMNNTKWFWFAIGYQCGLAYIVSMCIYQIGTLITTGHFGFGTVVAFLCVIGFVYLLFRPYKESGTLNVNVKSAVKAK
;
A
#
# COMPACT_ATOMS: atom_id res chain seq x y z
N MET A 1 -8.59 -43.65 -6.67
CA MET A 1 -8.44 -42.54 -5.74
C MET A 1 -8.21 -41.28 -6.56
N ALA A 2 -8.81 -40.17 -6.22
CA ALA A 2 -8.57 -38.91 -6.91
C ALA A 2 -7.12 -38.48 -6.65
N VAL A 3 -6.35 -38.23 -7.69
CA VAL A 3 -4.96 -37.77 -7.60
C VAL A 3 -4.94 -36.26 -7.44
N LYS A 4 -4.15 -35.76 -6.47
CA LYS A 4 -3.96 -34.32 -6.24
C LYS A 4 -2.57 -33.91 -6.65
N ILE A 5 -2.45 -32.96 -7.56
CA ILE A 5 -1.16 -32.39 -8.00
C ILE A 5 -1.13 -30.90 -7.65
N ALA A 6 -0.07 -30.47 -6.99
CA ALA A 6 0.15 -29.06 -6.68
C ALA A 6 1.01 -28.36 -7.72
N LEU A 7 0.65 -27.15 -8.14
CA LEU A 7 1.54 -26.26 -8.88
C LEU A 7 2.23 -25.31 -7.91
N ALA A 8 3.55 -25.37 -7.86
CA ALA A 8 4.38 -24.51 -7.05
C ALA A 8 5.39 -23.75 -7.93
N GLY A 9 5.82 -22.60 -7.52
CA GLY A 9 6.82 -21.81 -8.23
C GLY A 9 6.85 -20.36 -7.78
N ASN A 10 7.88 -19.66 -8.19
CA ASN A 10 8.08 -18.26 -7.85
C ASN A 10 7.00 -17.35 -8.48
N PRO A 11 6.76 -16.16 -7.92
CA PRO A 11 5.97 -15.15 -8.62
C PRO A 11 6.51 -14.89 -10.03
N ASN A 12 5.62 -14.69 -10.99
CA ASN A 12 5.93 -14.39 -12.40
C ASN A 12 6.63 -15.51 -13.21
N CYS A 13 6.84 -16.70 -12.68
CA CYS A 13 7.37 -17.84 -13.44
C CYS A 13 6.43 -18.43 -14.50
N GLY A 14 5.18 -17.89 -14.62
CA GLY A 14 4.17 -18.35 -15.56
C GLY A 14 3.19 -19.41 -15.01
N LYS A 15 3.11 -19.57 -13.69
CA LYS A 15 2.28 -20.56 -12.99
C LYS A 15 0.80 -20.49 -13.36
N THR A 16 0.19 -19.30 -13.27
CA THR A 16 -1.22 -19.10 -13.62
C THR A 16 -1.50 -19.37 -15.11
N THR A 17 -0.57 -19.04 -15.99
CA THR A 17 -0.68 -19.37 -17.43
C THR A 17 -0.69 -20.88 -17.65
N LEU A 18 0.21 -21.60 -16.96
CA LEU A 18 0.26 -23.07 -17.01
C LEU A 18 -1.01 -23.68 -16.43
N PHE A 19 -1.48 -23.21 -15.28
CA PHE A 19 -2.72 -23.68 -14.66
C PHE A 19 -3.92 -23.55 -15.59
N ASN A 20 -4.09 -22.38 -16.23
CA ASN A 20 -5.16 -22.13 -17.20
C ASN A 20 -5.07 -23.05 -18.44
N ALA A 21 -3.85 -23.32 -18.91
CA ALA A 21 -3.63 -24.22 -20.04
C ALA A 21 -3.99 -25.67 -19.69
N LEU A 22 -3.65 -26.13 -18.47
CA LEU A 22 -3.92 -27.48 -17.99
C LEU A 22 -5.39 -27.74 -17.65
N THR A 23 -6.09 -26.78 -17.06
CA THR A 23 -7.45 -26.96 -16.53
C THR A 23 -8.54 -26.41 -17.45
N GLY A 24 -8.24 -25.39 -18.26
CA GLY A 24 -9.23 -24.73 -19.14
C GLY A 24 -10.31 -23.99 -18.34
N SER A 25 -11.59 -24.17 -18.73
CA SER A 25 -12.74 -23.53 -18.08
C SER A 25 -13.24 -24.23 -16.81
N ASN A 26 -12.71 -25.40 -16.49
CA ASN A 26 -13.15 -26.20 -15.33
C ASN A 26 -12.34 -25.84 -14.08
N GLN A 27 -12.52 -24.62 -13.59
CA GLN A 27 -11.81 -24.08 -12.44
C GLN A 27 -12.79 -23.69 -11.34
N PHE A 28 -12.39 -23.91 -10.10
CA PHE A 28 -13.02 -23.35 -8.92
C PHE A 28 -12.11 -22.28 -8.34
N VAL A 29 -12.65 -21.09 -8.11
CA VAL A 29 -11.94 -19.96 -7.53
C VAL A 29 -12.63 -19.59 -6.22
N GLY A 30 -11.87 -19.53 -5.15
CA GLY A 30 -12.34 -19.16 -3.82
C GLY A 30 -11.19 -18.58 -3.00
N ASN A 31 -11.35 -18.49 -1.70
CA ASN A 31 -10.27 -18.12 -0.80
C ASN A 31 -9.84 -19.32 0.05
N TRP A 32 -8.57 -19.35 0.44
CA TRP A 32 -8.12 -20.31 1.42
C TRP A 32 -8.81 -20.07 2.76
N PRO A 33 -9.17 -21.13 3.53
CA PRO A 33 -9.90 -20.99 4.78
C PRO A 33 -9.17 -20.05 5.76
N GLY A 34 -9.90 -19.03 6.23
CA GLY A 34 -9.41 -18.10 7.24
C GLY A 34 -8.45 -16.99 6.76
N VAL A 35 -8.16 -16.91 5.46
CA VAL A 35 -7.27 -15.90 4.87
C VAL A 35 -7.84 -15.33 3.58
N THR A 36 -7.34 -14.15 3.18
CA THR A 36 -7.75 -13.46 1.94
C THR A 36 -6.98 -13.91 0.70
N VAL A 37 -6.18 -14.98 0.81
CA VAL A 37 -5.38 -15.53 -0.29
C VAL A 37 -6.28 -16.35 -1.21
N GLU A 38 -6.19 -16.09 -2.51
CA GLU A 38 -7.00 -16.77 -3.53
C GLU A 38 -6.60 -18.24 -3.67
N LYS A 39 -7.61 -19.14 -3.66
CA LYS A 39 -7.46 -20.57 -3.89
C LYS A 39 -8.02 -20.91 -5.27
N LYS A 40 -7.20 -21.54 -6.11
CA LYS A 40 -7.63 -22.03 -7.44
C LYS A 40 -7.39 -23.53 -7.53
N GLU A 41 -8.46 -24.26 -7.86
CA GLU A 41 -8.37 -25.68 -8.14
C GLU A 41 -9.11 -26.00 -9.44
N GLY A 42 -8.64 -27.00 -10.17
CA GLY A 42 -9.26 -27.40 -11.42
C GLY A 42 -8.94 -28.83 -11.79
N LYS A 43 -9.76 -29.43 -12.64
CA LYS A 43 -9.53 -30.78 -13.17
C LYS A 43 -8.60 -30.72 -14.37
N LEU A 44 -7.65 -31.64 -14.41
CA LEU A 44 -6.73 -31.78 -15.55
C LEU A 44 -7.50 -32.20 -16.81
N LYS A 45 -7.25 -31.50 -17.91
CA LYS A 45 -7.80 -31.88 -19.22
C LYS A 45 -7.39 -33.31 -19.59
N GLY A 46 -8.35 -34.14 -19.99
CA GLY A 46 -8.10 -35.54 -20.32
C GLY A 46 -8.09 -36.51 -19.13
N HIS A 47 -7.99 -36.04 -17.89
CA HIS A 47 -7.96 -36.86 -16.69
C HIS A 47 -8.97 -36.36 -15.63
N LYS A 48 -10.18 -36.90 -15.64
CA LYS A 48 -11.26 -36.44 -14.75
C LYS A 48 -10.99 -36.69 -13.25
N ASP A 49 -10.14 -37.65 -12.95
CA ASP A 49 -9.79 -38.08 -11.59
C ASP A 49 -8.56 -37.34 -11.03
N VAL A 50 -7.95 -36.41 -11.79
CA VAL A 50 -6.79 -35.62 -11.37
C VAL A 50 -7.22 -34.20 -11.12
N THR A 51 -6.96 -33.73 -9.90
CA THR A 51 -7.20 -32.32 -9.50
C THR A 51 -5.87 -31.60 -9.38
N ILE A 52 -5.78 -30.46 -10.03
CA ILE A 52 -4.62 -29.55 -9.92
C ILE A 52 -4.97 -28.41 -8.99
N MET A 53 -4.08 -28.14 -8.03
CA MET A 53 -4.15 -27.04 -7.10
C MET A 53 -3.11 -25.98 -7.46
N ASP A 54 -3.54 -24.75 -7.75
CA ASP A 54 -2.64 -23.61 -7.96
C ASP A 54 -2.29 -23.00 -6.61
N LEU A 55 -1.03 -23.16 -6.18
CA LEU A 55 -0.54 -22.53 -4.96
C LEU A 55 -0.18 -21.08 -5.22
N PRO A 56 -0.21 -20.20 -4.21
CA PRO A 56 0.32 -18.86 -4.33
C PRO A 56 1.77 -18.85 -4.84
N GLY A 57 2.17 -17.80 -5.55
CA GLY A 57 3.58 -17.62 -5.94
C GLY A 57 4.41 -17.27 -4.71
N ILE A 58 5.45 -18.06 -4.43
CA ILE A 58 6.27 -17.93 -3.25
C ILE A 58 7.76 -17.96 -3.61
N TYR A 59 8.61 -17.33 -2.80
CA TYR A 59 10.06 -17.39 -2.98
C TYR A 59 10.73 -18.39 -2.06
N SER A 60 10.09 -18.71 -0.93
CA SER A 60 10.60 -19.62 0.09
C SER A 60 9.45 -20.31 0.82
N LEU A 61 9.74 -21.45 1.42
CA LEU A 61 8.85 -22.10 2.39
C LEU A 61 9.07 -21.60 3.82
N SER A 62 9.97 -20.64 4.04
CA SER A 62 10.11 -19.90 5.30
C SER A 62 9.06 -18.78 5.32
N PRO A 63 8.13 -18.74 6.30
CA PRO A 63 6.91 -17.95 6.19
C PRO A 63 7.11 -16.49 6.59
N TYR A 64 7.46 -15.65 5.66
CA TYR A 64 7.45 -14.20 5.82
C TYR A 64 6.12 -13.57 5.37
N THR A 65 5.38 -14.23 4.46
CA THR A 65 4.11 -13.75 3.90
C THR A 65 2.98 -14.73 4.17
N LEU A 66 1.71 -14.24 4.07
CA LEU A 66 0.53 -15.11 4.21
C LEU A 66 0.47 -16.16 3.11
N GLU A 67 0.90 -15.81 1.91
CA GLU A 67 0.97 -16.67 0.74
C GLU A 67 1.94 -17.85 0.99
N GLU A 68 3.10 -17.57 1.58
CA GLU A 68 4.09 -18.59 1.94
C GLU A 68 3.58 -19.50 3.06
N VAL A 69 2.88 -18.94 4.07
CA VAL A 69 2.22 -19.74 5.11
C VAL A 69 1.18 -20.69 4.51
N VAL A 70 0.35 -20.19 3.58
CA VAL A 70 -0.70 -20.99 2.94
C VAL A 70 -0.09 -22.10 2.10
N ALA A 71 0.87 -21.80 1.25
CA ALA A 71 1.52 -22.79 0.38
C ALA A 71 2.23 -23.87 1.21
N ARG A 72 2.98 -23.48 2.24
CA ARG A 72 3.68 -24.38 3.15
C ARG A 72 2.70 -25.29 3.89
N ASN A 73 1.66 -24.72 4.50
CA ASN A 73 0.68 -25.51 5.27
C ASN A 73 -0.06 -26.49 4.39
N TYR A 74 -0.34 -26.15 3.13
CA TYR A 74 -0.92 -27.08 2.17
C TYR A 74 0.04 -28.21 1.83
N LEU A 75 1.30 -27.90 1.51
CA LEU A 75 2.29 -28.92 1.12
C LEU A 75 2.61 -29.89 2.26
N ILE A 76 2.70 -29.41 3.50
CA ILE A 76 3.01 -30.25 4.67
C ILE A 76 1.76 -31.01 5.15
N GLY A 77 0.60 -30.32 5.26
CA GLY A 77 -0.61 -30.87 5.88
C GLY A 77 -1.47 -31.71 4.96
N GLU A 78 -1.76 -31.22 3.73
CA GLU A 78 -2.58 -31.93 2.75
C GLU A 78 -1.78 -32.93 1.91
N ARG A 79 -0.47 -32.73 1.81
CA ARG A 79 0.51 -33.60 1.14
C ARG A 79 0.02 -34.11 -0.22
N PRO A 80 0.11 -33.30 -1.29
CA PRO A 80 -0.32 -33.71 -2.63
C PRO A 80 0.48 -34.95 -3.11
N ASP A 81 -0.10 -35.71 -4.03
CA ASP A 81 0.52 -36.93 -4.57
C ASP A 81 1.75 -36.61 -5.44
N ALA A 82 1.80 -35.43 -6.07
CA ALA A 82 2.96 -34.90 -6.79
C ALA A 82 2.94 -33.37 -6.83
N ILE A 83 4.10 -32.78 -7.11
CA ILE A 83 4.27 -31.34 -7.29
C ILE A 83 4.82 -31.07 -8.69
N ILE A 84 4.20 -30.16 -9.44
CA ILE A 84 4.83 -29.55 -10.62
C ILE A 84 5.45 -28.22 -10.16
N ASN A 85 6.76 -28.19 -10.04
CA ASN A 85 7.52 -26.98 -9.69
C ASN A 85 7.88 -26.23 -10.97
N ILE A 86 7.33 -25.04 -11.14
CA ILE A 86 7.55 -24.19 -12.31
C ILE A 86 8.70 -23.25 -12.04
N VAL A 87 9.71 -23.31 -12.89
CA VAL A 87 10.97 -22.56 -12.79
C VAL A 87 11.09 -21.65 -14.01
N ASP A 88 11.36 -20.37 -13.78
CA ASP A 88 11.70 -19.43 -14.83
C ASP A 88 13.14 -19.74 -15.32
N GLY A 89 13.26 -20.25 -16.57
CA GLY A 89 14.53 -20.58 -17.17
C GLY A 89 15.46 -19.40 -17.36
N THR A 90 14.94 -18.17 -17.46
CA THR A 90 15.72 -16.94 -17.62
C THR A 90 16.36 -16.48 -16.30
N ASN A 91 15.79 -16.92 -15.16
CA ASN A 91 16.24 -16.63 -13.80
C ASN A 91 16.36 -17.90 -12.96
N ILE A 92 16.94 -18.94 -13.54
CA ILE A 92 16.94 -20.30 -12.98
C ILE A 92 17.60 -20.36 -11.60
N GLU A 93 18.71 -19.65 -11.39
CA GLU A 93 19.49 -19.64 -10.13
C GLU A 93 18.59 -19.29 -8.93
N ARG A 94 17.81 -18.24 -9.05
CA ARG A 94 16.92 -17.79 -7.98
C ARG A 94 15.73 -18.72 -7.78
N ASN A 95 15.20 -19.28 -8.86
CA ASN A 95 14.04 -20.17 -8.77
C ASN A 95 14.43 -21.51 -8.13
N LEU A 96 15.68 -21.96 -8.28
CA LEU A 96 16.19 -23.17 -7.65
C LEU A 96 16.21 -23.10 -6.12
N TYR A 97 16.23 -21.91 -5.51
CA TYR A 97 16.17 -21.76 -4.06
C TYR A 97 14.87 -22.33 -3.48
N LEU A 98 13.72 -22.01 -4.07
CA LEU A 98 12.45 -22.64 -3.71
C LEU A 98 12.43 -24.13 -4.08
N SER A 99 12.99 -24.48 -5.23
CA SER A 99 13.02 -25.86 -5.71
C SER A 99 13.75 -26.81 -4.74
N THR A 100 14.86 -26.39 -4.16
CA THR A 100 15.58 -27.18 -3.15
C THR A 100 14.71 -27.42 -1.92
N GLN A 101 14.00 -26.42 -1.44
CA GLN A 101 13.11 -26.53 -0.28
C GLN A 101 11.89 -27.45 -0.56
N ILE A 102 11.34 -27.38 -1.77
CA ILE A 102 10.23 -28.27 -2.19
C ILE A 102 10.69 -29.73 -2.21
N MET A 103 11.90 -30.00 -2.69
CA MET A 103 12.45 -31.37 -2.73
C MET A 103 12.71 -31.94 -1.34
N GLU A 104 13.03 -31.10 -0.34
CA GLU A 104 13.21 -31.53 1.06
C GLU A 104 11.92 -32.04 1.72
N LEU A 105 10.74 -31.73 1.16
CA LEU A 105 9.45 -32.22 1.67
C LEU A 105 9.23 -33.73 1.42
N GLY A 106 10.05 -34.39 0.62
CA GLY A 106 9.91 -35.82 0.29
C GLY A 106 8.68 -36.15 -0.55
N ILE A 107 8.08 -35.16 -1.21
CA ILE A 107 6.96 -35.30 -2.15
C ILE A 107 7.55 -35.46 -3.56
N PRO A 108 7.01 -36.35 -4.42
CA PRO A 108 7.45 -36.47 -5.80
C PRO A 108 7.33 -35.14 -6.57
N VAL A 109 8.43 -34.68 -7.18
CA VAL A 109 8.52 -33.39 -7.89
C VAL A 109 8.87 -33.58 -9.34
N ILE A 110 8.14 -32.88 -10.22
CA ILE A 110 8.55 -32.62 -11.61
C ILE A 110 8.90 -31.16 -11.75
N MET A 111 10.10 -30.87 -12.28
CA MET A 111 10.50 -29.50 -12.57
C MET A 111 10.12 -29.13 -13.99
N ALA A 112 9.34 -28.09 -14.15
CA ALA A 112 8.94 -27.53 -15.44
C ALA A 112 9.72 -26.23 -15.69
N VAL A 113 10.78 -26.27 -16.51
CA VAL A 113 11.55 -25.09 -16.90
C VAL A 113 10.78 -24.35 -17.98
N ASN A 114 10.25 -23.19 -17.60
CA ASN A 114 9.43 -22.34 -18.46
C ASN A 114 10.25 -21.25 -19.17
N MET A 115 9.64 -20.57 -20.13
CA MET A 115 10.23 -19.48 -20.94
C MET A 115 11.35 -19.96 -21.87
N VAL A 116 11.30 -21.23 -22.32
CA VAL A 116 12.27 -21.78 -23.29
C VAL A 116 12.30 -20.97 -24.58
N ASP A 117 11.18 -20.42 -25.01
CA ASP A 117 11.10 -19.53 -26.17
C ASP A 117 11.88 -18.21 -26.01
N ILE A 118 12.15 -17.78 -24.79
CA ILE A 118 13.02 -16.63 -24.50
C ILE A 118 14.47 -17.09 -24.47
N LEU A 119 14.77 -18.25 -23.85
CA LEU A 119 16.10 -18.83 -23.84
C LEU A 119 16.64 -19.10 -25.27
N GLU A 120 15.80 -19.60 -26.17
CA GLU A 120 16.14 -19.76 -27.57
C GLU A 120 16.52 -18.45 -28.26
N LYS A 121 15.81 -17.35 -27.94
CA LYS A 121 16.10 -16.02 -28.51
C LYS A 121 17.38 -15.40 -27.92
N THR A 122 17.67 -15.63 -26.65
CA THR A 122 18.88 -15.11 -25.98
C THR A 122 20.12 -15.95 -26.29
N GLY A 123 19.93 -17.17 -26.79
CA GLY A 123 21.01 -18.15 -27.07
C GLY A 123 21.54 -18.82 -25.81
N GLU A 124 20.86 -18.65 -24.68
CA GLU A 124 21.17 -19.39 -23.43
C GLU A 124 20.62 -20.81 -23.53
N LYS A 125 21.38 -21.78 -23.01
CA LYS A 125 20.97 -23.19 -23.00
C LYS A 125 21.01 -23.75 -21.60
N VAL A 126 19.90 -24.35 -21.18
CA VAL A 126 19.80 -25.15 -19.96
C VAL A 126 19.93 -26.61 -20.36
N HIS A 127 20.92 -27.32 -19.82
CA HIS A 127 21.14 -28.75 -20.09
C HIS A 127 20.22 -29.57 -19.16
N ILE A 128 19.03 -29.89 -19.66
CA ILE A 128 17.98 -30.57 -18.91
C ILE A 128 18.42 -31.89 -18.29
N ASP A 129 19.13 -32.70 -19.04
CA ASP A 129 19.61 -34.01 -18.58
C ASP A 129 20.59 -33.89 -17.40
N LYS A 130 21.51 -32.92 -17.46
CA LYS A 130 22.44 -32.65 -16.34
C LYS A 130 21.68 -32.07 -15.14
N LEU A 131 20.74 -31.14 -15.38
CA LEU A 131 19.94 -30.56 -14.32
C LEU A 131 19.09 -31.62 -13.62
N SER A 132 18.51 -32.57 -14.38
CA SER A 132 17.76 -33.70 -13.84
C SER A 132 18.60 -34.60 -12.96
N GLN A 133 19.83 -34.92 -13.41
CA GLN A 133 20.78 -35.73 -12.61
C GLN A 133 21.21 -35.04 -11.30
N LYS A 134 21.51 -33.74 -11.37
CA LYS A 134 21.96 -32.98 -10.20
C LYS A 134 20.88 -32.79 -9.17
N LEU A 135 19.64 -32.59 -9.62
CA LEU A 135 18.49 -32.36 -8.73
C LEU A 135 17.82 -33.67 -8.29
N GLY A 136 18.05 -34.78 -8.97
CA GLY A 136 17.41 -36.06 -8.66
C GLY A 136 15.91 -36.09 -8.97
N CYS A 137 15.43 -35.19 -9.83
CA CYS A 137 14.03 -35.15 -10.25
C CYS A 137 13.91 -35.03 -11.78
N GLU A 138 12.75 -35.43 -12.34
CA GLU A 138 12.52 -35.22 -13.75
C GLU A 138 12.35 -33.76 -14.11
N VAL A 139 13.03 -33.31 -15.16
CA VAL A 139 12.98 -31.95 -15.66
C VAL A 139 12.36 -31.95 -17.07
N VAL A 140 11.47 -31.00 -17.34
CA VAL A 140 10.77 -30.84 -18.62
C VAL A 140 10.83 -29.39 -19.06
N GLU A 141 11.18 -29.17 -20.32
CA GLU A 141 11.11 -27.85 -20.94
C GLU A 141 9.69 -27.53 -21.35
N ILE A 142 9.23 -26.32 -21.00
CA ILE A 142 7.91 -25.84 -21.37
C ILE A 142 7.94 -24.36 -21.85
N SER A 143 6.98 -24.01 -22.67
CA SER A 143 6.57 -22.60 -22.85
C SER A 143 5.09 -22.50 -22.55
N ALA A 144 4.75 -22.00 -21.38
CA ALA A 144 3.36 -21.83 -20.94
C ALA A 144 2.60 -20.89 -21.88
N LEU A 145 3.27 -19.89 -22.45
CA LEU A 145 2.69 -18.93 -23.38
C LEU A 145 2.37 -19.56 -24.75
N LYS A 146 3.29 -20.41 -25.28
CA LYS A 146 3.11 -21.08 -26.58
C LYS A 146 2.38 -22.40 -26.48
N GLY A 147 2.16 -22.92 -25.28
CA GLY A 147 1.51 -24.20 -25.05
C GLY A 147 2.39 -25.43 -25.33
N THR A 148 3.71 -25.26 -25.51
CA THR A 148 4.64 -26.37 -25.80
C THR A 148 5.11 -27.06 -24.52
N GLY A 149 5.24 -28.39 -24.55
CA GLY A 149 5.74 -29.20 -23.41
C GLY A 149 4.76 -29.42 -22.26
N ILE A 150 3.63 -28.70 -22.22
CA ILE A 150 2.67 -28.70 -21.11
C ILE A 150 2.07 -30.09 -20.87
N THR A 151 1.59 -30.73 -21.93
CA THR A 151 0.98 -32.07 -21.87
C THR A 151 1.98 -33.10 -21.36
N LYS A 152 3.24 -33.05 -21.84
CA LYS A 152 4.33 -33.94 -21.40
C LYS A 152 4.62 -33.78 -19.90
N ALA A 153 4.64 -32.54 -19.38
CA ALA A 153 4.85 -32.27 -17.97
C ALA A 153 3.69 -32.82 -17.11
N ALA A 154 2.44 -32.64 -17.59
CA ALA A 154 1.26 -33.15 -16.91
C ALA A 154 1.20 -34.69 -16.86
N GLU A 155 1.44 -35.35 -17.98
CA GLU A 155 1.44 -36.82 -18.06
C GLU A 155 2.50 -37.43 -17.15
N LYS A 156 3.72 -36.86 -17.12
CA LYS A 156 4.77 -37.28 -16.23
C LYS A 156 4.41 -37.07 -14.75
N ALA A 157 3.76 -35.94 -14.43
CA ALA A 157 3.30 -35.67 -13.05
C ALA A 157 2.23 -36.68 -12.62
N VAL A 158 1.30 -37.05 -13.50
CA VAL A 158 0.29 -38.07 -13.23
C VAL A 158 0.95 -39.45 -13.04
N ALA A 159 1.90 -39.82 -13.89
CA ALA A 159 2.60 -41.08 -13.77
C ALA A 159 3.39 -41.16 -12.43
N LEU A 160 4.05 -40.08 -12.05
CA LEU A 160 4.82 -39.99 -10.82
C LEU A 160 3.90 -40.05 -9.57
N ALA A 161 2.76 -39.35 -9.61
CA ALA A 161 1.74 -39.40 -8.55
C ALA A 161 1.15 -40.79 -8.33
N GLN A 162 1.03 -41.59 -9.39
CA GLN A 162 0.53 -42.97 -9.32
C GLN A 162 1.53 -43.96 -8.68
N GLN A 163 2.83 -43.68 -8.80
CA GLN A 163 3.89 -44.54 -8.25
C GLN A 163 3.99 -44.45 -6.72
N LYS A 164 3.45 -43.40 -6.11
CA LYS A 164 3.47 -43.14 -4.63
C LYS A 164 4.84 -43.32 -3.99
N GLY A 165 5.92 -42.99 -4.72
CA GLY A 165 7.28 -43.06 -4.24
C GLY A 165 7.58 -41.93 -3.23
N VAL A 166 8.41 -42.20 -2.26
CA VAL A 166 9.08 -41.17 -1.46
C VAL A 166 10.36 -40.76 -2.20
N VAL A 167 10.51 -39.48 -2.48
CA VAL A 167 11.72 -38.95 -3.12
C VAL A 167 12.67 -38.47 -2.04
N THR A 168 13.90 -38.99 -2.03
CA THR A 168 14.96 -38.51 -1.14
C THR A 168 15.69 -37.38 -1.85
N PRO A 169 15.87 -36.19 -1.22
CA PRO A 169 16.66 -35.10 -1.80
C PRO A 169 18.10 -35.58 -2.08
N VAL A 170 18.62 -35.23 -3.23
CA VAL A 170 20.00 -35.60 -3.64
C VAL A 170 21.00 -34.53 -3.22
N HIS A 171 20.52 -33.31 -2.86
CA HIS A 171 21.43 -32.24 -2.44
C HIS A 171 21.97 -32.47 -1.02
N GLU A 172 23.28 -32.32 -0.90
CA GLU A 172 23.99 -32.33 0.36
C GLU A 172 24.67 -30.98 0.58
N PHE A 173 24.67 -30.52 1.82
CA PHE A 173 25.40 -29.33 2.27
C PHE A 173 26.85 -29.70 2.62
N SER A 174 27.61 -28.76 3.17
CA SER A 174 28.96 -29.08 3.68
C SER A 174 28.86 -30.15 4.76
N LYS A 175 29.96 -30.95 4.89
CA LYS A 175 29.96 -32.09 5.80
C LYS A 175 29.62 -31.69 7.24
N GLU A 176 30.11 -30.55 7.70
CA GLU A 176 29.88 -30.03 9.04
C GLU A 176 28.36 -29.72 9.27
N VAL A 177 27.68 -29.20 8.26
CA VAL A 177 26.24 -28.89 8.32
C VAL A 177 25.41 -30.16 8.20
N GLU A 178 25.77 -31.10 7.32
CA GLU A 178 25.09 -32.40 7.18
C GLU A 178 25.15 -33.24 8.46
N ASP A 179 26.31 -33.31 9.11
CA ASP A 179 26.46 -34.03 10.37
C ASP A 179 25.50 -33.49 11.44
N VAL A 180 25.31 -32.16 11.51
CA VAL A 180 24.40 -31.56 12.47
C VAL A 180 22.94 -31.77 12.05
N ILE A 181 22.59 -31.72 10.76
CA ILE A 181 21.24 -32.05 10.27
C ILE A 181 20.88 -33.48 10.69
N HIS A 182 21.77 -34.46 10.52
CA HIS A 182 21.53 -35.84 10.93
C HIS A 182 21.38 -35.98 12.44
N GLU A 183 22.13 -35.22 13.26
CA GLU A 183 21.91 -35.18 14.71
C GLU A 183 20.53 -34.73 15.08
N VAL A 184 20.01 -33.69 14.38
CA VAL A 184 18.63 -33.15 14.61
C VAL A 184 17.59 -34.13 14.08
N GLU A 185 17.78 -34.76 12.90
CA GLU A 185 16.89 -35.80 12.37
C GLU A 185 16.74 -36.97 13.36
N ALA A 186 17.80 -37.39 14.01
CA ALA A 186 17.77 -38.43 15.02
C ALA A 186 16.95 -38.03 16.27
N LYS A 187 17.02 -36.75 16.68
CA LYS A 187 16.23 -36.20 17.78
C LYS A 187 14.74 -36.12 17.46
N LEU A 188 14.35 -35.93 16.18
CA LEU A 188 12.97 -35.87 15.76
C LEU A 188 12.21 -37.20 15.99
N GLY A 189 12.90 -38.33 15.93
CA GLY A 189 12.32 -39.65 16.23
C GLY A 189 11.05 -39.95 15.43
N SER A 190 9.96 -40.32 16.13
CA SER A 190 8.65 -40.62 15.54
C SER A 190 7.68 -39.44 15.59
N SER A 191 8.13 -38.23 15.94
CA SER A 191 7.28 -37.03 16.01
C SER A 191 6.87 -36.50 14.63
N VAL A 192 7.65 -36.84 13.60
CA VAL A 192 7.49 -36.42 12.21
C VAL A 192 7.62 -37.64 11.31
N ASP A 193 6.96 -37.59 10.15
CA ASP A 193 7.05 -38.64 9.13
C ASP A 193 8.51 -38.74 8.59
N GLU A 194 9.00 -39.94 8.34
CA GLU A 194 10.39 -40.23 7.90
C GLU A 194 10.78 -39.38 6.68
N ALA A 195 9.89 -39.26 5.71
CA ALA A 195 10.10 -38.50 4.48
C ALA A 195 10.23 -36.98 4.69
N GLN A 196 9.79 -36.46 5.84
CA GLN A 196 9.81 -35.03 6.14
C GLN A 196 10.88 -34.64 7.18
N LYS A 197 11.57 -35.62 7.77
CA LYS A 197 12.54 -35.35 8.84
C LYS A 197 13.58 -34.33 8.45
N ARG A 198 14.16 -34.46 7.24
CA ARG A 198 15.13 -33.50 6.73
C ARG A 198 14.62 -32.08 6.67
N PHE A 199 13.42 -31.90 6.13
CA PHE A 199 12.79 -30.57 6.06
C PHE A 199 12.60 -29.96 7.46
N PHE A 200 12.06 -30.75 8.40
CA PHE A 200 11.83 -30.26 9.75
C PHE A 200 13.15 -30.01 10.51
N ALA A 201 14.19 -30.84 10.31
CA ALA A 201 15.49 -30.63 10.91
C ALA A 201 16.12 -29.31 10.44
N ILE A 202 16.10 -29.06 9.13
CA ILE A 202 16.61 -27.81 8.55
C ILE A 202 15.83 -26.61 9.07
N LYS A 203 14.50 -26.68 9.13
CA LYS A 203 13.66 -25.59 9.63
C LYS A 203 13.84 -25.29 11.12
N LEU A 204 14.13 -26.30 11.93
CA LEU A 204 14.49 -26.09 13.34
C LEU A 204 15.84 -25.39 13.47
N LEU A 205 16.82 -25.74 12.64
CA LEU A 205 18.12 -25.07 12.59
C LEU A 205 18.00 -23.62 12.08
N GLU A 206 17.11 -23.36 11.10
CA GLU A 206 16.78 -21.99 10.63
C GLU A 206 15.98 -21.18 11.68
N ARG A 207 15.70 -21.73 12.86
CA ARG A 207 14.89 -21.08 13.94
C ARG A 207 13.50 -20.65 13.48
N ASP A 208 12.86 -21.42 12.58
CA ASP A 208 11.50 -21.14 12.12
C ASP A 208 10.48 -21.39 13.26
N ASP A 209 10.06 -20.32 13.93
CA ASP A 209 9.15 -20.37 15.08
C ASP A 209 7.80 -21.04 14.78
N LYS A 210 7.38 -21.03 13.50
CA LYS A 210 6.07 -21.56 13.10
C LYS A 210 6.08 -23.04 12.76
N ILE A 211 7.26 -23.65 12.62
CA ILE A 211 7.37 -25.07 12.31
C ILE A 211 6.93 -25.94 13.50
N GLY A 212 7.14 -25.43 14.72
CA GLY A 212 6.75 -26.10 15.94
C GLY A 212 5.25 -26.31 16.09
N GLU A 213 4.41 -25.46 15.46
CA GLU A 213 2.95 -25.60 15.46
C GLU A 213 2.47 -26.86 14.71
N GLN A 214 3.32 -27.41 13.82
CA GLN A 214 3.01 -28.59 13.00
C GLN A 214 3.61 -29.89 13.57
N MET A 215 4.33 -29.80 14.70
CA MET A 215 4.98 -30.93 15.35
C MET A 215 4.21 -31.33 16.62
N LYS A 216 4.20 -32.63 16.92
CA LYS A 216 3.62 -33.17 18.16
C LYS A 216 4.47 -32.81 19.38
N SER A 217 5.77 -32.80 19.25
CA SER A 217 6.74 -32.35 20.25
C SER A 217 7.92 -31.71 19.57
N ILE A 218 8.41 -30.61 20.14
CA ILE A 218 9.56 -29.87 19.62
C ILE A 218 10.80 -30.34 20.38
N PRO A 219 11.82 -30.94 19.73
CA PRO A 219 13.05 -31.31 20.40
C PRO A 219 13.87 -30.05 20.72
N ASP A 220 14.67 -30.11 21.78
CA ASP A 220 15.65 -29.07 22.07
C ASP A 220 16.87 -29.24 21.16
N VAL A 221 17.06 -28.27 20.28
CA VAL A 221 18.16 -28.18 19.30
C VAL A 221 19.14 -27.05 19.61
N SER A 222 19.06 -26.46 20.79
CA SER A 222 19.90 -25.30 21.17
C SER A 222 21.40 -25.61 21.12
N TYR A 223 21.77 -26.85 21.40
CA TYR A 223 23.17 -27.28 21.34
C TYR A 223 23.70 -27.37 19.89
N GLU A 224 22.90 -27.94 19.00
CA GLU A 224 23.20 -28.08 17.58
C GLU A 224 23.30 -26.74 16.88
N ILE A 225 22.38 -25.81 17.20
CA ILE A 225 22.42 -24.44 16.74
C ILE A 225 23.71 -23.76 17.15
N LYS A 226 24.05 -23.82 18.45
CA LYS A 226 25.30 -23.23 18.95
C LYS A 226 26.55 -23.85 18.33
N LYS A 227 26.53 -25.13 18.10
CA LYS A 227 27.64 -25.86 17.44
C LYS A 227 27.93 -25.31 16.03
N LEU A 228 26.87 -25.02 15.25
CA LEU A 228 27.03 -24.41 13.92
C LEU A 228 27.44 -22.94 14.01
N GLU A 229 26.86 -22.18 14.89
CA GLU A 229 27.20 -20.75 15.09
C GLU A 229 28.63 -20.56 15.51
N ASP A 230 29.12 -21.41 16.44
CA ASP A 230 30.52 -21.41 16.88
C ASP A 230 31.51 -21.87 15.77
N ALA A 231 31.07 -22.74 14.84
CA ALA A 231 31.92 -23.26 13.75
C ALA A 231 32.04 -22.26 12.58
N PHE A 232 30.99 -21.50 12.27
CA PHE A 232 30.92 -20.62 11.10
C PHE A 232 30.96 -19.13 11.45
N ASP A 233 30.93 -18.75 12.72
CA ASP A 233 30.89 -17.37 13.23
C ASP A 233 29.73 -16.52 12.61
N ASP A 234 28.56 -17.18 12.38
CA ASP A 234 27.38 -16.59 11.78
C ASP A 234 26.12 -17.26 12.36
N ASP A 235 24.94 -16.65 12.18
CA ASP A 235 23.69 -17.27 12.60
C ASP A 235 23.28 -18.45 11.70
N THR A 236 22.57 -19.43 12.28
CA THR A 236 22.24 -20.66 11.56
C THR A 236 21.32 -20.46 10.36
N GLU A 237 20.45 -19.43 10.34
CA GLU A 237 19.62 -19.08 9.18
C GLU A 237 20.50 -18.64 8.01
N SER A 238 21.50 -17.80 8.28
CA SER A 238 22.48 -17.34 7.29
C SER A 238 23.35 -18.49 6.78
N ILE A 239 23.81 -19.38 7.66
CA ILE A 239 24.62 -20.56 7.30
C ILE A 239 23.86 -21.46 6.32
N ILE A 240 22.64 -21.88 6.66
CA ILE A 240 21.81 -22.75 5.81
C ILE A 240 21.49 -22.07 4.47
N THR A 241 21.18 -20.78 4.50
CA THR A 241 20.91 -20.00 3.29
C THR A 241 22.14 -19.97 2.38
N ASN A 242 23.32 -19.72 2.93
CA ASN A 242 24.57 -19.71 2.17
C ASN A 242 24.91 -21.11 1.56
N GLU A 243 24.72 -22.16 2.32
CA GLU A 243 24.90 -23.54 1.85
C GLU A 243 23.99 -23.86 0.65
N ARG A 244 22.71 -23.42 0.68
CA ARG A 244 21.80 -23.56 -0.47
C ARG A 244 22.34 -22.83 -1.70
N TYR A 245 22.82 -21.59 -1.53
CA TYR A 245 23.38 -20.83 -2.65
C TYR A 245 24.65 -21.40 -3.20
N VAL A 246 25.53 -21.97 -2.36
CA VAL A 246 26.74 -22.69 -2.79
C VAL A 246 26.38 -23.90 -3.65
N TYR A 247 25.39 -24.69 -3.20
CA TYR A 247 24.89 -25.84 -3.97
C TYR A 247 24.26 -25.38 -5.31
N ILE A 248 23.38 -24.37 -5.31
CA ILE A 248 22.74 -23.84 -6.51
C ILE A 248 23.78 -23.31 -7.51
N SER A 249 24.76 -22.55 -7.04
CA SER A 249 25.85 -22.02 -7.89
C SER A 249 26.66 -23.11 -8.56
N SER A 250 26.88 -24.21 -7.86
CA SER A 250 27.57 -25.39 -8.43
C SER A 250 26.79 -26.02 -9.58
N ILE A 251 25.45 -26.13 -9.42
CA ILE A 251 24.56 -26.66 -10.47
C ILE A 251 24.56 -25.74 -11.70
N ILE A 252 24.39 -24.44 -11.47
CA ILE A 252 24.30 -23.45 -12.55
C ILE A 252 25.58 -23.47 -13.40
N GLY A 253 26.73 -23.50 -12.76
CA GLY A 253 28.03 -23.56 -13.46
C GLY A 253 28.14 -24.72 -14.44
N GLU A 254 27.53 -25.87 -14.14
CA GLU A 254 27.59 -27.08 -14.96
C GLU A 254 26.42 -27.25 -15.93
N CYS A 255 25.23 -26.75 -15.55
CA CYS A 255 23.97 -27.00 -16.26
C CYS A 255 23.53 -25.86 -17.17
N VAL A 256 24.06 -24.64 -17.03
CA VAL A 256 23.66 -23.50 -17.84
C VAL A 256 24.84 -23.00 -18.68
N THR A 257 24.63 -22.97 -20.02
CA THR A 257 25.63 -22.41 -20.92
C THR A 257 25.14 -21.06 -21.42
N LYS A 258 25.87 -19.99 -21.06
CA LYS A 258 25.63 -18.64 -21.52
C LYS A 258 26.51 -18.34 -22.76
N PRO A 259 25.99 -17.72 -23.81
CA PRO A 259 26.80 -17.41 -24.99
C PRO A 259 27.89 -16.41 -24.64
N LYS A 260 29.09 -16.59 -25.24
CA LYS A 260 30.28 -15.72 -24.99
C LYS A 260 30.04 -14.22 -25.21
N ASN A 261 28.99 -13.83 -25.92
CA ASN A 261 28.59 -12.44 -26.13
C ASN A 261 27.66 -11.87 -25.04
N SER A 262 27.23 -12.67 -24.06
CA SER A 262 26.34 -12.21 -22.98
C SER A 262 27.04 -11.31 -21.93
N GLN A 263 28.35 -11.10 -22.05
CA GLN A 263 29.08 -10.10 -21.24
C GLN A 263 28.77 -8.63 -21.63
N LYS A 264 28.04 -8.39 -22.74
CA LYS A 264 27.49 -7.06 -23.00
C LYS A 264 26.28 -6.85 -22.12
N LEU A 265 26.44 -5.97 -21.12
CA LEU A 265 25.34 -5.43 -20.29
C LEU A 265 24.11 -5.20 -21.17
N SER A 266 22.96 -5.75 -20.76
CA SER A 266 21.70 -5.48 -21.44
C SER A 266 21.40 -3.98 -21.45
N THR A 267 20.54 -3.50 -22.32
CA THR A 267 20.13 -2.10 -22.31
C THR A 267 19.52 -1.73 -20.96
N SER A 268 18.78 -2.63 -20.34
CA SER A 268 18.23 -2.47 -18.99
C SER A 268 19.33 -2.29 -17.94
N ASP A 269 20.39 -3.14 -17.97
CA ASP A 269 21.51 -3.03 -17.02
C ASP A 269 22.27 -1.71 -17.14
N LYS A 270 22.41 -1.20 -18.37
CA LYS A 270 23.06 0.11 -18.60
C LYS A 270 22.23 1.26 -18.04
N ILE A 271 20.91 1.21 -18.21
CA ILE A 271 19.98 2.19 -17.64
C ILE A 271 20.00 2.07 -16.12
N ASP A 272 19.93 0.85 -15.59
CA ASP A 272 19.94 0.60 -14.15
C ASP A 272 21.20 1.10 -13.47
N ARG A 273 22.36 0.95 -14.11
CA ARG A 273 23.65 1.48 -13.59
C ARG A 273 23.59 3.00 -13.32
N VAL A 274 22.79 3.74 -14.09
CA VAL A 274 22.60 5.20 -13.91
C VAL A 274 21.45 5.47 -12.94
N VAL A 275 20.30 4.85 -13.17
CA VAL A 275 19.06 5.11 -12.43
C VAL A 275 19.12 4.61 -10.99
N THR A 276 19.82 3.49 -10.72
CA THR A 276 19.98 2.94 -9.36
C THR A 276 21.26 3.38 -8.68
N ASN A 277 22.03 4.29 -9.27
CA ASN A 277 23.26 4.82 -8.70
C ASN A 277 22.96 5.53 -7.37
N ARG A 278 23.75 5.26 -6.34
CA ARG A 278 23.56 5.76 -4.97
C ARG A 278 23.35 7.28 -4.87
N TRP A 279 24.01 8.07 -5.71
CA TRP A 279 23.98 9.53 -5.68
C TRP A 279 23.03 10.13 -6.75
N ALA A 280 22.97 9.49 -7.93
CA ALA A 280 22.16 9.99 -9.04
C ALA A 280 20.68 9.59 -8.95
N ALA A 281 20.36 8.52 -8.26
CA ALA A 281 19.00 7.97 -8.21
C ALA A 281 17.96 8.95 -7.65
N ILE A 282 18.26 9.61 -6.52
CA ILE A 282 17.33 10.55 -5.88
C ILE A 282 17.12 11.80 -6.73
N PRO A 283 18.16 12.48 -7.27
CA PRO A 283 17.98 13.58 -8.21
C PRO A 283 17.19 13.19 -9.48
N ILE A 284 17.51 12.05 -10.09
CA ILE A 284 16.79 11.58 -11.30
C ILE A 284 15.30 11.37 -10.96
N PHE A 285 15.02 10.70 -9.84
CA PHE A 285 13.68 10.51 -9.36
C PHE A 285 12.94 11.85 -9.14
N ALA A 286 13.58 12.81 -8.48
CA ALA A 286 13.02 14.13 -8.24
C ALA A 286 12.67 14.85 -9.57
N VAL A 287 13.55 14.78 -10.59
CA VAL A 287 13.29 15.36 -11.91
C VAL A 287 12.12 14.66 -12.62
N VAL A 288 12.09 13.32 -12.62
CA VAL A 288 11.00 12.56 -13.25
C VAL A 288 9.66 12.92 -12.61
N MET A 289 9.59 12.94 -11.28
CA MET A 289 8.36 13.28 -10.57
C MET A 289 7.97 14.74 -10.75
N PHE A 290 8.94 15.66 -10.74
CA PHE A 290 8.67 17.06 -11.05
C PHE A 290 8.04 17.22 -12.43
N LEU A 291 8.55 16.54 -13.45
CA LEU A 291 7.97 16.58 -14.80
C LEU A 291 6.55 16.01 -14.83
N VAL A 292 6.32 14.88 -14.14
CA VAL A 292 4.98 14.28 -14.05
C VAL A 292 3.99 15.24 -13.41
N TYR A 293 4.34 15.83 -12.25
CA TYR A 293 3.46 16.78 -11.58
C TYR A 293 3.30 18.08 -12.34
N TYR A 294 4.36 18.61 -12.92
CA TYR A 294 4.30 19.83 -13.72
C TYR A 294 3.34 19.70 -14.90
N VAL A 295 3.40 18.58 -15.63
CA VAL A 295 2.48 18.33 -16.74
C VAL A 295 1.06 18.05 -16.25
N SER A 296 0.90 17.28 -15.18
CA SER A 296 -0.42 16.88 -14.70
C SER A 296 -1.16 17.98 -13.96
N VAL A 297 -0.46 18.84 -13.23
CA VAL A 297 -1.09 19.83 -12.34
C VAL A 297 -1.03 21.24 -12.93
N THR A 298 0.08 21.62 -13.58
CA THR A 298 0.32 23.02 -13.96
C THR A 298 0.06 23.30 -15.43
N THR A 299 0.10 22.30 -16.31
CA THR A 299 -0.06 22.52 -17.76
C THR A 299 -1.31 21.79 -18.31
N VAL A 300 -1.14 20.59 -18.83
CA VAL A 300 -2.24 19.87 -19.51
C VAL A 300 -3.41 19.59 -18.56
N GLY A 301 -3.11 19.20 -17.33
CA GLY A 301 -4.16 18.94 -16.35
C GLY A 301 -4.91 20.22 -15.95
N ALA A 302 -4.21 21.33 -15.72
CA ALA A 302 -4.83 22.63 -15.41
C ALA A 302 -5.77 23.09 -16.54
N ILE A 303 -5.28 23.15 -17.79
CA ILE A 303 -6.08 23.57 -18.94
C ILE A 303 -7.38 22.77 -19.06
N LEU A 304 -7.31 21.44 -18.86
CA LEU A 304 -8.49 20.59 -18.94
C LEU A 304 -9.43 20.78 -17.73
N THR A 305 -8.89 21.04 -16.56
CA THR A 305 -9.65 21.31 -15.33
C THR A 305 -10.34 22.65 -15.43
N ASP A 306 -9.66 23.72 -15.85
CA ASP A 306 -10.22 25.06 -16.03
C ASP A 306 -11.35 25.02 -17.06
N TRP A 307 -11.12 24.34 -18.22
CA TRP A 307 -12.17 24.18 -19.22
C TRP A 307 -13.39 23.44 -18.63
N THR A 308 -13.19 22.43 -17.79
CA THR A 308 -14.29 21.68 -17.18
C THR A 308 -15.03 22.53 -16.14
N ASN A 309 -14.32 23.26 -15.29
CA ASN A 309 -14.93 24.10 -14.26
C ASN A 309 -15.61 25.32 -14.84
N ASP A 310 -14.89 26.11 -15.67
CA ASP A 310 -15.35 27.41 -16.12
C ASP A 310 -16.34 27.26 -17.28
N THR A 311 -15.96 26.52 -18.34
CA THR A 311 -16.78 26.43 -19.54
C THR A 311 -17.91 25.42 -19.39
N LEU A 312 -17.60 24.16 -18.98
CA LEU A 312 -18.60 23.11 -18.95
C LEU A 312 -19.60 23.32 -17.79
N PHE A 313 -19.11 23.52 -16.57
CA PHE A 313 -19.98 23.72 -15.42
C PHE A 313 -20.38 25.18 -15.25
N GLY A 314 -19.45 26.13 -15.29
CA GLY A 314 -19.71 27.54 -15.02
C GLY A 314 -20.59 28.20 -16.06
N GLU A 315 -20.34 28.01 -17.36
CA GLU A 315 -21.08 28.66 -18.43
C GLU A 315 -22.29 27.86 -18.97
N TRP A 316 -22.16 26.50 -19.04
CA TRP A 316 -23.19 25.70 -19.72
C TRP A 316 -24.16 25.01 -18.74
N ILE A 317 -23.63 24.21 -17.81
CA ILE A 317 -24.49 23.32 -16.99
C ILE A 317 -25.24 24.12 -15.89
N ILE A 318 -24.53 24.92 -15.10
CA ILE A 318 -25.12 25.65 -13.97
C ILE A 318 -26.13 26.68 -14.45
N PRO A 319 -25.81 27.61 -15.38
CA PRO A 319 -26.78 28.58 -15.88
C PRO A 319 -27.93 27.92 -16.65
N GLY A 320 -27.63 26.86 -17.41
CA GLY A 320 -28.67 26.11 -18.12
C GLY A 320 -29.66 25.43 -17.20
N ALA A 321 -29.19 24.81 -16.12
CA ALA A 321 -30.02 24.18 -15.13
C ALA A 321 -30.86 25.23 -14.34
N GLN A 322 -30.25 26.34 -13.96
CA GLN A 322 -30.93 27.44 -13.27
C GLN A 322 -32.05 27.99 -14.14
N SER A 323 -31.79 28.34 -15.39
CA SER A 323 -32.82 28.87 -16.30
C SER A 323 -33.97 27.90 -16.58
N LEU A 324 -33.64 26.57 -16.65
CA LEU A 324 -34.68 25.54 -16.84
C LEU A 324 -35.60 25.44 -15.60
N LEU A 325 -35.02 25.46 -14.39
CA LEU A 325 -35.78 25.35 -13.14
C LEU A 325 -36.62 26.62 -12.89
N GLU A 326 -36.10 27.81 -13.16
CA GLU A 326 -36.83 29.08 -13.06
C GLU A 326 -37.97 29.12 -14.05
N ASN A 327 -37.76 28.74 -15.32
CA ASN A 327 -38.81 28.66 -16.33
C ASN A 327 -39.88 27.59 -16.03
N ALA A 328 -39.52 26.55 -15.29
CA ALA A 328 -40.44 25.52 -14.83
C ALA A 328 -41.27 25.97 -13.60
N GLY A 329 -40.99 27.19 -13.03
CA GLY A 329 -41.68 27.71 -11.85
C GLY A 329 -41.34 26.96 -10.56
N CYS A 330 -40.15 26.39 -10.46
CA CYS A 330 -39.70 25.68 -9.26
C CYS A 330 -39.55 26.66 -8.09
N ALA A 331 -39.81 26.17 -6.86
CA ALA A 331 -39.60 26.98 -5.67
C ALA A 331 -38.12 27.30 -5.48
N ALA A 332 -37.76 28.49 -5.02
CA ALA A 332 -36.40 28.99 -4.89
C ALA A 332 -35.49 28.03 -4.08
N TRP A 333 -35.99 27.45 -2.99
CA TRP A 333 -35.25 26.48 -2.19
C TRP A 333 -34.89 25.20 -2.97
N LEU A 334 -35.76 24.74 -3.87
CA LEU A 334 -35.53 23.55 -4.68
C LEU A 334 -34.53 23.85 -5.80
N THR A 335 -34.59 25.04 -6.39
CA THR A 335 -33.60 25.51 -7.36
C THR A 335 -32.21 25.58 -6.72
N GLY A 336 -32.07 26.21 -5.55
CA GLY A 336 -30.82 26.26 -4.81
C GLY A 336 -30.29 24.86 -4.44
N LEU A 337 -31.16 23.97 -3.96
CA LEU A 337 -30.75 22.59 -3.66
C LEU A 337 -30.20 21.86 -4.89
N ILE A 338 -30.87 22.01 -6.04
CA ILE A 338 -30.45 21.31 -7.26
C ILE A 338 -29.18 21.95 -7.87
N VAL A 339 -29.15 23.26 -7.97
CA VAL A 339 -28.05 24.00 -8.62
C VAL A 339 -26.83 24.03 -7.70
N ASP A 340 -26.99 24.60 -6.49
CA ASP A 340 -25.83 24.82 -5.59
C ASP A 340 -25.47 23.58 -4.80
N GLY A 341 -26.48 22.78 -4.38
CA GLY A 341 -26.21 21.55 -3.61
C GLY A 341 -25.79 20.38 -4.46
N ILE A 342 -26.47 20.08 -5.57
CA ILE A 342 -26.25 18.89 -6.36
C ILE A 342 -25.29 19.16 -7.53
N ILE A 343 -25.64 20.07 -8.43
CA ILE A 343 -24.88 20.29 -9.68
C ILE A 343 -23.52 20.89 -9.38
N SER A 344 -23.44 21.90 -8.52
CA SER A 344 -22.17 22.48 -8.11
C SER A 344 -21.29 21.46 -7.36
N GLY A 345 -21.90 20.65 -6.46
CA GLY A 345 -21.18 19.56 -5.78
C GLY A 345 -20.64 18.48 -6.72
N VAL A 346 -21.40 18.09 -7.74
CA VAL A 346 -20.94 17.18 -8.80
C VAL A 346 -19.87 17.86 -9.65
N GLY A 347 -20.03 19.13 -9.99
CA GLY A 347 -19.08 19.93 -10.73
C GLY A 347 -17.72 19.99 -10.05
N ALA A 348 -17.69 20.26 -8.76
CA ALA A 348 -16.45 20.28 -7.97
C ALA A 348 -15.69 18.94 -8.01
N VAL A 349 -16.41 17.80 -8.07
CA VAL A 349 -15.76 16.47 -8.23
C VAL A 349 -15.24 16.26 -9.64
N LEU A 350 -16.10 16.54 -10.64
CA LEU A 350 -15.76 16.27 -12.04
C LEU A 350 -14.72 17.25 -12.57
N GLY A 351 -14.63 18.44 -12.00
CA GLY A 351 -13.59 19.41 -12.30
C GLY A 351 -12.17 18.89 -12.09
N PHE A 352 -11.95 18.11 -11.03
CA PHE A 352 -10.64 17.52 -10.75
C PHE A 352 -10.33 16.25 -11.55
N VAL A 353 -11.31 15.63 -12.20
CA VAL A 353 -11.12 14.35 -12.92
C VAL A 353 -10.09 14.48 -14.05
N PRO A 354 -10.09 15.50 -14.91
CA PRO A 354 -9.12 15.60 -15.99
C PRO A 354 -7.67 15.61 -15.50
N GLN A 355 -7.37 16.43 -14.51
CA GLN A 355 -6.05 16.49 -13.87
C GLN A 355 -5.61 15.15 -13.31
N MET A 356 -6.52 14.45 -12.63
CA MET A 356 -6.27 13.13 -12.08
C MET A 356 -6.05 12.07 -13.14
N LEU A 357 -6.77 12.12 -14.27
CA LEU A 357 -6.57 11.20 -15.39
C LEU A 357 -5.18 11.37 -16.01
N VAL A 358 -4.73 12.60 -16.21
CA VAL A 358 -3.37 12.88 -16.71
C VAL A 358 -2.30 12.33 -15.74
N LEU A 359 -2.49 12.52 -14.43
CA LEU A 359 -1.60 11.98 -13.42
C LEU A 359 -1.58 10.44 -13.46
N PHE A 360 -2.75 9.80 -13.54
CA PHE A 360 -2.84 8.34 -13.60
C PHE A 360 -2.23 7.77 -14.89
N LEU A 361 -2.31 8.50 -16.00
CA LEU A 361 -1.67 8.14 -17.26
C LEU A 361 -0.16 8.00 -17.08
N PHE A 362 0.49 9.03 -16.51
CA PHE A 362 1.94 9.02 -16.27
C PHE A 362 2.35 7.96 -15.24
N LEU A 363 1.59 7.83 -14.14
CA LEU A 363 1.88 6.81 -13.14
C LEU A 363 1.74 5.39 -13.71
N ALA A 364 0.69 5.13 -14.51
CA ALA A 364 0.52 3.85 -15.18
C ALA A 364 1.65 3.56 -16.19
N PHE A 365 2.13 4.58 -16.88
CA PHE A 365 3.29 4.46 -17.75
C PHE A 365 4.57 4.11 -16.97
N LEU A 366 4.89 4.85 -15.90
CA LEU A 366 6.09 4.61 -15.07
C LEU A 366 6.05 3.24 -14.39
N GLU A 367 4.87 2.80 -13.98
CA GLU A 367 4.67 1.47 -13.40
C GLU A 367 4.88 0.38 -14.46
N SER A 368 4.23 0.53 -15.61
CA SER A 368 4.27 -0.47 -16.68
C SER A 368 5.65 -0.57 -17.33
N CYS A 369 6.44 0.49 -17.43
CA CYS A 369 7.80 0.41 -17.96
C CYS A 369 8.81 -0.17 -16.96
N GLY A 370 8.42 -0.41 -15.69
CA GLY A 370 9.27 -0.98 -14.64
C GLY A 370 10.10 0.03 -13.86
N TYR A 371 9.91 1.35 -14.06
CA TYR A 371 10.65 2.39 -13.33
C TYR A 371 10.31 2.41 -11.83
N MET A 372 9.04 2.22 -11.47
CA MET A 372 8.59 2.25 -10.07
C MET A 372 9.24 1.16 -9.21
N ALA A 373 9.57 0.01 -9.80
CA ALA A 373 10.29 -1.06 -9.10
C ALA A 373 11.70 -0.60 -8.67
N ARG A 374 12.39 0.17 -9.52
CA ARG A 374 13.73 0.74 -9.22
C ARG A 374 13.66 1.78 -8.11
N VAL A 375 12.64 2.63 -8.17
CA VAL A 375 12.40 3.62 -7.11
C VAL A 375 12.18 2.94 -5.76
N ALA A 376 11.35 1.89 -5.72
CA ALA A 376 11.14 1.12 -4.49
C ALA A 376 12.44 0.48 -3.98
N PHE A 377 13.26 -0.06 -4.86
CA PHE A 377 14.56 -0.65 -4.52
C PHE A 377 15.52 0.38 -3.90
N ILE A 378 15.61 1.58 -4.50
CA ILE A 378 16.49 2.64 -4.00
C ILE A 378 16.03 3.11 -2.62
N MET A 379 14.73 3.28 -2.44
CA MET A 379 14.13 3.80 -1.22
C MET A 379 14.09 2.77 -0.09
N ASP A 380 14.18 1.47 -0.38
CA ASP A 380 14.15 0.41 0.64
C ASP A 380 15.24 0.60 1.71
N ARG A 381 16.45 0.95 1.29
CA ARG A 381 17.56 1.21 2.21
C ARG A 381 17.28 2.33 3.22
N ILE A 382 16.48 3.34 2.80
CA ILE A 382 16.12 4.50 3.64
C ILE A 382 14.96 4.11 4.55
N PHE A 383 13.91 3.53 3.98
CA PHE A 383 12.66 3.22 4.69
C PHE A 383 12.82 2.12 5.76
N ARG A 384 13.68 1.12 5.51
CA ARG A 384 14.00 0.11 6.53
C ARG A 384 14.55 0.67 7.82
N LYS A 385 15.37 1.73 7.75
CA LYS A 385 15.89 2.40 8.96
C LYS A 385 14.78 2.95 9.85
N PHE A 386 13.63 3.28 9.25
CA PHE A 386 12.46 3.80 9.94
C PHE A 386 11.40 2.74 10.22
N GLY A 387 11.69 1.47 9.96
CA GLY A 387 10.78 0.35 10.22
C GLY A 387 9.68 0.16 9.18
N LEU A 388 9.80 0.80 8.02
CA LEU A 388 8.90 0.66 6.87
C LEU A 388 9.59 -0.12 5.75
N SER A 389 8.84 -0.88 4.98
CA SER A 389 9.34 -1.52 3.76
C SER A 389 9.58 -0.49 2.65
N GLY A 390 10.56 -0.70 1.79
CA GLY A 390 10.79 0.13 0.61
C GLY A 390 9.59 0.22 -0.33
N LYS A 391 8.76 -0.81 -0.38
CA LYS A 391 7.49 -0.79 -1.11
C LYS A 391 6.51 0.24 -0.58
N SER A 392 6.63 0.68 0.69
CA SER A 392 5.79 1.71 1.31
C SER A 392 5.99 3.10 0.67
N PHE A 393 7.13 3.33 0.03
CA PHE A 393 7.41 4.60 -0.63
C PHE A 393 6.49 4.86 -1.83
N ILE A 394 6.13 3.82 -2.60
CA ILE A 394 5.25 3.95 -3.78
C ILE A 394 3.87 4.50 -3.40
N PRO A 395 3.14 3.92 -2.42
CA PRO A 395 1.90 4.50 -1.91
C PRO A 395 2.03 5.95 -1.45
N MET A 396 3.09 6.30 -0.73
CA MET A 396 3.32 7.65 -0.22
C MET A 396 3.57 8.65 -1.36
N LEU A 397 4.35 8.24 -2.35
CA LEU A 397 4.60 9.04 -3.54
C LEU A 397 3.32 9.33 -4.32
N ILE A 398 2.54 8.28 -4.62
CA ILE A 398 1.25 8.44 -5.30
C ILE A 398 0.30 9.29 -4.44
N GLY A 399 0.37 9.14 -3.12
CA GLY A 399 -0.38 9.91 -2.13
C GLY A 399 -0.12 11.42 -2.17
N SER A 400 1.08 11.87 -2.61
CA SER A 400 1.36 13.29 -2.79
C SER A 400 0.56 13.94 -3.94
N GLY A 401 0.10 13.16 -4.91
CA GLY A 401 -0.88 13.61 -5.89
C GLY A 401 -2.30 13.47 -5.33
N CYS A 402 -2.70 12.28 -4.94
CA CYS A 402 -4.01 12.00 -4.36
C CYS A 402 -3.94 10.84 -3.35
N GLY A 403 -4.54 11.04 -2.18
CA GLY A 403 -4.56 10.04 -1.11
C GLY A 403 -5.30 8.75 -1.47
N VAL A 404 -6.33 8.80 -2.33
CA VAL A 404 -7.12 7.62 -2.72
C VAL A 404 -6.29 6.57 -3.45
N PRO A 405 -5.65 6.87 -4.59
CA PRO A 405 -4.80 5.91 -5.28
C PRO A 405 -3.54 5.59 -4.47
N GLY A 406 -3.03 6.54 -3.67
CA GLY A 406 -1.92 6.30 -2.77
C GLY A 406 -2.20 5.17 -1.79
N VAL A 407 -3.33 5.23 -1.08
CA VAL A 407 -3.78 4.16 -0.18
C VAL A 407 -4.02 2.84 -0.93
N MET A 408 -4.64 2.89 -2.11
CA MET A 408 -4.90 1.70 -2.91
C MET A 408 -3.62 1.01 -3.40
N ALA A 409 -2.56 1.75 -3.66
CA ALA A 409 -1.27 1.22 -4.07
C ALA A 409 -0.59 0.37 -2.97
N SER A 410 -1.02 0.50 -1.71
CA SER A 410 -0.52 -0.32 -0.60
C SER A 410 -0.78 -1.83 -0.77
N ARG A 411 -1.65 -2.24 -1.70
CA ARG A 411 -1.89 -3.64 -2.07
C ARG A 411 -0.65 -4.37 -2.57
N THR A 412 0.32 -3.63 -3.09
CA THR A 412 1.59 -4.19 -3.54
C THR A 412 2.51 -4.61 -2.39
N ILE A 413 2.14 -4.28 -1.15
CA ILE A 413 2.88 -4.63 0.06
C ILE A 413 2.33 -5.96 0.58
N GLU A 414 3.14 -7.00 0.55
CA GLU A 414 2.78 -8.36 0.92
C GLU A 414 2.61 -8.53 2.43
N ASN A 415 3.50 -7.91 3.22
CA ASN A 415 3.42 -7.97 4.67
C ASN A 415 2.24 -7.14 5.19
N ASP A 416 1.26 -7.81 5.83
CA ASP A 416 0.02 -7.17 6.33
C ASP A 416 0.29 -6.07 7.36
N ARG A 417 1.33 -6.22 8.21
CA ARG A 417 1.76 -5.20 9.17
C ARG A 417 2.28 -3.95 8.47
N ASP A 418 3.23 -4.12 7.53
CA ASP A 418 3.82 -2.99 6.80
C ASP A 418 2.77 -2.31 5.93
N ARG A 419 1.84 -3.08 5.35
CA ARG A 419 0.70 -2.56 4.60
C ARG A 419 -0.19 -1.68 5.48
N LYS A 420 -0.58 -2.15 6.68
CA LYS A 420 -1.39 -1.37 7.62
C LYS A 420 -0.69 -0.09 8.07
N MET A 421 0.61 -0.17 8.41
CA MET A 421 1.41 1.02 8.76
C MET A 421 1.43 2.02 7.59
N THR A 422 1.65 1.53 6.37
CA THR A 422 1.67 2.37 5.17
C THR A 422 0.32 3.02 4.93
N VAL A 423 -0.79 2.28 5.01
CA VAL A 423 -2.15 2.83 4.86
C VAL A 423 -2.42 3.94 5.86
N MET A 424 -1.96 3.80 7.11
CA MET A 424 -2.14 4.79 8.17
C MET A 424 -1.34 6.07 7.94
N THR A 425 -0.17 5.98 7.31
CA THR A 425 0.78 7.09 7.20
C THR A 425 0.82 7.76 5.82
N THR A 426 0.36 7.08 4.78
CA THR A 426 0.40 7.59 3.39
C THR A 426 -0.24 8.96 3.23
N THR A 427 -1.33 9.24 3.95
CA THR A 427 -2.08 10.48 3.81
C THR A 427 -1.50 11.67 4.59
N PHE A 428 -0.38 11.49 5.30
CA PHE A 428 0.32 12.61 5.95
C PHE A 428 1.06 13.49 4.94
N ILE A 429 1.47 12.96 3.80
CA ILE A 429 2.03 13.78 2.72
C ILE A 429 0.91 14.68 2.15
N PRO A 430 1.19 15.98 1.96
CA PRO A 430 0.25 16.87 1.29
C PRO A 430 -0.11 16.36 -0.10
N CYS A 431 -1.40 16.22 -0.38
CA CYS A 431 -1.92 15.94 -1.72
C CYS A 431 -2.37 17.24 -2.41
N GLY A 432 -2.70 17.19 -3.70
CA GLY A 432 -3.16 18.35 -4.46
C GLY A 432 -4.30 19.11 -3.78
N ALA A 433 -5.28 18.41 -3.22
CA ALA A 433 -6.42 19.01 -2.50
C ALA A 433 -6.04 19.77 -1.20
N LYS A 434 -4.83 19.60 -0.69
CA LYS A 434 -4.33 20.35 0.46
C LYS A 434 -3.56 21.63 0.07
N LEU A 435 -3.19 21.78 -1.21
CA LEU A 435 -2.46 22.97 -1.70
C LEU A 435 -3.23 24.27 -1.49
N PRO A 436 -4.56 24.37 -1.76
CA PRO A 436 -5.32 25.54 -1.46
C PRO A 436 -5.24 26.00 0.00
N ILE A 437 -5.26 25.08 0.95
CA ILE A 437 -5.11 25.41 2.38
C ILE A 437 -3.70 25.96 2.67
N ILE A 438 -2.66 25.39 2.05
CA ILE A 438 -1.30 25.89 2.18
C ILE A 438 -1.17 27.29 1.61
N ALA A 439 -1.75 27.53 0.43
CA ALA A 439 -1.76 28.84 -0.23
C ALA A 439 -2.51 29.88 0.59
N LEU A 440 -3.70 29.54 1.09
CA LEU A 440 -4.51 30.39 1.97
C LEU A 440 -3.70 30.85 3.20
N ILE A 441 -3.10 29.92 3.93
CA ILE A 441 -2.36 30.26 5.14
C ILE A 441 -1.07 31.03 4.83
N ALA A 442 -0.37 30.66 3.74
CA ALA A 442 0.82 31.36 3.29
C ALA A 442 0.51 32.81 2.88
N GLY A 443 -0.60 33.03 2.15
CA GLY A 443 -1.05 34.35 1.71
C GLY A 443 -1.54 35.22 2.85
N ALA A 444 -2.48 34.70 3.65
CA ALA A 444 -3.12 35.50 4.70
C ALA A 444 -2.20 35.89 5.86
N PHE A 445 -1.17 35.11 6.19
CA PHE A 445 -0.38 35.32 7.40
C PHE A 445 1.13 35.46 7.19
N PHE A 446 1.66 35.06 6.01
CA PHE A 446 3.10 34.96 5.78
C PHE A 446 3.56 35.60 4.45
N ASP A 447 2.82 36.57 3.92
CA ASP A 447 3.15 37.31 2.69
C ASP A 447 3.55 36.42 1.51
N ASN A 448 2.83 35.32 1.30
CA ASN A 448 3.13 34.30 0.28
C ASN A 448 4.53 33.67 0.42
N ALA A 449 5.05 33.60 1.62
CA ALA A 449 6.38 33.05 1.86
C ALA A 449 6.46 31.56 1.49
N GLY A 450 7.27 31.25 0.48
CA GLY A 450 7.43 29.86 -0.04
C GLY A 450 7.90 28.84 1.00
N TRP A 451 8.50 29.27 2.12
CA TRP A 451 8.90 28.37 3.19
C TRP A 451 7.71 27.64 3.86
N VAL A 452 6.51 28.23 3.84
CA VAL A 452 5.29 27.61 4.42
C VAL A 452 4.96 26.31 3.67
N ALA A 453 4.99 26.34 2.33
CA ALA A 453 4.77 25.15 1.50
C ALA A 453 5.84 24.07 1.77
N TRP A 454 7.13 24.46 1.77
CA TRP A 454 8.21 23.53 2.10
C TRP A 454 8.04 22.92 3.49
N SER A 455 7.72 23.74 4.48
CA SER A 455 7.52 23.26 5.86
C SER A 455 6.38 22.26 5.97
N ALA A 456 5.29 22.46 5.21
CA ALA A 456 4.15 21.53 5.17
C ALA A 456 4.57 20.12 4.69
N TYR A 457 5.37 20.04 3.62
CA TYR A 457 5.92 18.77 3.15
C TYR A 457 6.87 18.13 4.17
N PHE A 458 7.76 18.93 4.78
CA PHE A 458 8.66 18.43 5.83
C PHE A 458 7.91 17.91 7.05
N VAL A 459 6.86 18.58 7.50
CA VAL A 459 6.00 18.12 8.59
C VAL A 459 5.34 16.79 8.23
N GLY A 460 4.82 16.64 7.00
CA GLY A 460 4.25 15.39 6.53
C GLY A 460 5.25 14.23 6.54
N VAL A 461 6.46 14.45 6.00
CA VAL A 461 7.55 13.46 6.00
C VAL A 461 8.00 13.13 7.42
N ALA A 462 8.19 14.13 8.28
CA ALA A 462 8.54 13.92 9.68
C ALA A 462 7.48 13.11 10.43
N ALA A 463 6.19 13.38 10.18
CA ALA A 463 5.09 12.61 10.76
C ALA A 463 5.12 11.14 10.33
N ILE A 464 5.45 10.84 9.05
CA ILE A 464 5.61 9.47 8.55
C ILE A 464 6.75 8.76 9.25
N VAL A 465 7.93 9.38 9.28
CA VAL A 465 9.15 8.81 9.89
C VAL A 465 8.93 8.54 11.39
N CYS A 466 8.43 9.53 12.12
CA CYS A 466 8.16 9.41 13.55
C CYS A 466 7.09 8.33 13.83
N SER A 467 6.02 8.30 13.03
CA SER A 467 4.98 7.28 13.14
C SER A 467 5.52 5.87 12.85
N GLY A 468 6.36 5.71 11.82
CA GLY A 468 7.03 4.46 11.51
C GLY A 468 7.86 3.94 12.68
N ILE A 469 8.70 4.80 13.26
CA ILE A 469 9.56 4.46 14.41
C ILE A 469 8.73 4.12 15.65
N ILE A 470 7.70 4.92 15.97
CA ILE A 470 6.86 4.73 17.16
C ILE A 470 6.01 3.47 17.03
N LEU A 471 5.34 3.30 15.88
CA LEU A 471 4.47 2.15 15.65
C LEU A 471 5.26 0.83 15.66
N LYS A 472 6.44 0.78 15.04
CA LYS A 472 7.33 -0.40 15.07
C LYS A 472 7.63 -0.84 16.51
N LYS A 473 7.74 0.09 17.45
CA LYS A 473 8.04 -0.19 18.87
C LYS A 473 6.81 -0.64 19.69
N THR A 474 5.63 -0.70 19.07
CA THR A 474 4.41 -1.19 19.72
C THR A 474 4.25 -2.70 19.48
N LYS A 475 3.62 -3.41 20.44
CA LYS A 475 3.34 -4.85 20.29
C LYS A 475 2.52 -5.21 19.04
N MET A 476 1.73 -4.26 18.52
CA MET A 476 0.84 -4.46 17.38
C MET A 476 1.60 -4.50 16.05
N PHE A 477 2.74 -3.79 15.97
CA PHE A 477 3.54 -3.63 14.77
C PHE A 477 5.00 -4.06 14.97
N ALA A 478 5.32 -4.76 16.06
CA ALA A 478 6.65 -5.26 16.34
C ALA A 478 7.07 -6.32 15.32
N GLY A 479 8.36 -6.42 15.02
CA GLY A 479 8.97 -7.34 14.06
C GLY A 479 9.79 -6.62 13.00
N ASP A 480 10.64 -7.34 12.28
CA ASP A 480 11.46 -6.76 11.22
C ASP A 480 10.64 -6.54 9.94
N PRO A 481 10.93 -5.46 9.19
CA PRO A 481 10.31 -5.26 7.90
C PRO A 481 10.68 -6.41 6.96
N ALA A 482 9.71 -6.88 6.17
CA ALA A 482 9.93 -7.96 5.22
C ALA A 482 11.14 -7.64 4.32
N PRO A 483 12.04 -8.60 4.07
CA PRO A 483 13.17 -8.37 3.17
C PRO A 483 12.65 -7.97 1.79
N PHE A 484 13.25 -6.93 1.22
CA PHE A 484 12.90 -6.48 -0.12
C PHE A 484 13.52 -7.43 -1.15
N VAL A 485 12.79 -8.49 -1.44
CA VAL A 485 13.17 -9.46 -2.48
C VAL A 485 12.29 -9.18 -3.71
N MET A 486 12.70 -8.25 -4.55
CA MET A 486 12.01 -7.96 -5.79
C MET A 486 12.99 -8.01 -6.96
N GLU A 487 12.66 -8.85 -7.96
CA GLU A 487 13.36 -8.79 -9.24
C GLU A 487 13.06 -7.46 -9.90
N LEU A 488 14.10 -6.79 -10.39
CA LEU A 488 13.92 -5.62 -11.23
C LEU A 488 13.48 -6.12 -12.63
N PRO A 489 12.22 -5.97 -13.03
CA PRO A 489 11.77 -6.42 -14.34
C PRO A 489 12.55 -5.68 -15.43
N ALA A 490 12.87 -6.33 -16.55
CA ALA A 490 13.51 -5.65 -17.67
C ALA A 490 12.66 -4.47 -18.13
N TYR A 491 13.32 -3.37 -18.53
CA TYR A 491 12.58 -2.25 -19.14
C TYR A 491 11.92 -2.68 -20.44
N HIS A 492 10.66 -2.35 -20.57
CA HIS A 492 9.92 -2.56 -21.80
C HIS A 492 9.00 -1.38 -22.09
N TRP A 493 8.76 -1.11 -23.37
CA TRP A 493 7.78 -0.13 -23.75
C TRP A 493 6.38 -0.66 -23.44
N PRO A 494 5.60 0.02 -22.59
CA PRO A 494 4.26 -0.40 -22.29
C PRO A 494 3.36 -0.28 -23.51
N THR A 495 2.43 -1.22 -23.68
CA THR A 495 1.42 -1.11 -24.70
C THR A 495 0.45 0.02 -24.34
N VAL A 496 0.16 0.90 -25.30
CA VAL A 496 -0.73 2.06 -25.11
C VAL A 496 -2.09 1.62 -24.55
N GLY A 497 -2.63 0.51 -25.04
CA GLY A 497 -3.89 -0.04 -24.56
C GLY A 497 -3.89 -0.39 -23.07
N ASN A 498 -2.80 -0.97 -22.56
CA ASN A 498 -2.70 -1.31 -21.13
C ASN A 498 -2.61 -0.06 -20.24
N VAL A 499 -1.85 0.94 -20.68
CA VAL A 499 -1.71 2.21 -19.97
C VAL A 499 -3.05 2.95 -19.90
N LEU A 500 -3.74 3.09 -21.03
CA LEU A 500 -5.06 3.73 -21.10
C LEU A 500 -6.13 2.97 -20.29
N ARG A 501 -6.11 1.63 -20.32
CA ARG A 501 -7.02 0.83 -19.52
C ARG A 501 -6.76 1.03 -18.02
N SER A 502 -5.51 0.98 -17.58
CA SER A 502 -5.14 1.20 -16.17
C SER A 502 -5.50 2.61 -15.71
N MET A 503 -5.26 3.63 -16.54
CA MET A 503 -5.68 5.00 -16.28
C MET A 503 -7.20 5.08 -16.10
N TRP A 504 -7.98 4.52 -17.03
CA TRP A 504 -9.44 4.58 -17.00
C TRP A 504 -10.05 3.80 -15.82
N GLU A 505 -9.55 2.61 -15.51
CA GLU A 505 -10.02 1.83 -14.36
C GLU A 505 -9.82 2.58 -13.04
N ARG A 506 -8.66 3.25 -12.87
CA ARG A 506 -8.38 4.10 -11.70
C ARG A 506 -9.27 5.34 -11.67
N GLY A 507 -9.41 6.03 -12.80
CA GLY A 507 -10.25 7.22 -12.96
C GLY A 507 -11.72 6.90 -12.73
N TRP A 508 -12.25 5.84 -13.32
CA TRP A 508 -13.65 5.42 -13.14
C TRP A 508 -13.93 5.00 -11.68
N SER A 509 -13.00 4.31 -11.05
CA SER A 509 -13.10 3.96 -9.63
C SER A 509 -13.16 5.20 -8.75
N PHE A 510 -12.43 6.26 -9.10
CA PHE A 510 -12.48 7.56 -8.42
C PHE A 510 -13.83 8.24 -8.64
N ILE A 511 -14.27 8.43 -9.89
CA ILE A 511 -15.55 9.07 -10.26
C ILE A 511 -16.72 8.39 -9.53
N LYS A 512 -16.81 7.07 -9.60
CA LYS A 512 -17.92 6.33 -8.98
C LYS A 512 -17.97 6.49 -7.46
N LYS A 513 -16.84 6.53 -6.78
CA LYS A 513 -16.81 6.61 -5.31
C LYS A 513 -16.88 8.06 -4.81
N ALA A 514 -16.10 8.95 -5.42
CA ALA A 514 -16.08 10.34 -5.04
C ALA A 514 -17.41 10.99 -5.39
N GLY A 515 -17.95 10.75 -6.60
CA GLY A 515 -19.21 11.31 -7.05
C GLY A 515 -20.38 10.99 -6.12
N THR A 516 -20.50 9.76 -5.59
CA THR A 516 -21.61 9.42 -4.68
C THR A 516 -21.46 10.03 -3.29
N ILE A 517 -20.28 9.89 -2.68
CA ILE A 517 -20.07 10.32 -1.30
C ILE A 517 -20.02 11.84 -1.21
N ILE A 518 -19.30 12.49 -2.13
CA ILE A 518 -19.13 13.94 -2.10
C ILE A 518 -20.48 14.63 -2.42
N THR A 519 -21.20 14.17 -3.45
CA THR A 519 -22.52 14.73 -3.77
C THR A 519 -23.49 14.62 -2.60
N LEU A 520 -23.56 13.46 -1.94
CA LEU A 520 -24.42 13.34 -0.75
C LEU A 520 -23.98 14.29 0.36
N SER A 521 -22.68 14.45 0.55
CA SER A 521 -22.14 15.34 1.57
C SER A 521 -22.38 16.81 1.27
N THR A 522 -22.27 17.23 0.00
CA THR A 522 -22.56 18.62 -0.40
C THR A 522 -24.04 18.95 -0.23
N ILE A 523 -24.94 18.02 -0.54
CA ILE A 523 -26.37 18.16 -0.28
C ILE A 523 -26.64 18.38 1.22
N ILE A 524 -26.04 17.55 2.08
CA ILE A 524 -26.17 17.67 3.53
C ILE A 524 -25.61 19.01 4.01
N LEU A 525 -24.44 19.39 3.51
CA LEU A 525 -23.77 20.63 3.89
C LEU A 525 -24.61 21.86 3.46
N TRP A 526 -25.11 21.87 2.23
CA TRP A 526 -26.00 22.88 1.72
C TRP A 526 -27.22 23.01 2.62
N PHE A 527 -27.86 21.89 2.99
CA PHE A 527 -29.01 21.91 3.90
C PHE A 527 -28.65 22.51 5.26
N LEU A 528 -27.53 22.06 5.87
CA LEU A 528 -27.10 22.55 7.18
C LEU A 528 -26.70 24.04 7.19
N MET A 529 -26.31 24.59 6.05
CA MET A 529 -25.93 26.00 5.89
C MET A 529 -27.15 26.89 5.64
N ASN A 530 -28.11 26.42 4.84
CA ASN A 530 -29.23 27.25 4.40
C ASN A 530 -30.46 27.13 5.29
N PHE A 531 -30.48 26.16 6.23
CA PHE A 531 -31.58 26.00 7.18
C PHE A 531 -31.14 26.30 8.60
N GLY A 532 -32.02 26.95 9.36
CA GLY A 532 -31.76 27.34 10.73
C GLY A 532 -33.00 27.84 11.47
N TRP A 533 -32.79 28.57 12.54
CA TRP A 533 -33.83 29.12 13.38
C TRP A 533 -33.81 30.67 13.32
N ALA A 534 -34.55 31.27 12.40
CA ALA A 534 -34.75 32.69 12.35
C ALA A 534 -35.98 33.06 13.21
N ASP A 535 -35.87 34.02 14.11
CA ASP A 535 -36.95 34.52 14.98
C ASP A 535 -37.74 33.43 15.72
N GLY A 536 -37.05 32.33 16.09
CA GLY A 536 -37.66 31.21 16.81
C GLY A 536 -38.45 30.21 15.95
N SER A 537 -38.54 30.42 14.64
CA SER A 537 -39.16 29.50 13.69
C SER A 537 -38.08 28.79 12.88
N PHE A 538 -38.22 27.45 12.66
CA PHE A 538 -37.31 26.69 11.80
C PHE A 538 -37.71 26.90 10.34
N GLY A 539 -36.76 27.31 9.51
CA GLY A 539 -36.98 27.53 8.09
C GLY A 539 -35.70 27.74 7.31
N MET A 540 -35.83 28.00 6.02
CA MET A 540 -34.74 28.45 5.17
C MET A 540 -34.34 29.87 5.57
N LEU A 541 -33.06 30.09 5.75
CA LEU A 541 -32.49 31.40 6.04
C LEU A 541 -32.33 32.16 4.72
N ASP A 542 -32.75 33.42 4.73
CA ASP A 542 -32.59 34.32 3.59
C ASP A 542 -31.30 35.12 3.79
N PHE A 543 -30.33 34.87 2.95
CA PHE A 543 -29.03 35.56 2.94
C PHE A 543 -29.00 36.70 1.87
N GLY A 544 -30.02 36.83 1.06
CA GLY A 544 -30.18 37.75 -0.05
C GLY A 544 -29.29 39.00 -0.01
N ASP A 545 -29.85 40.18 0.15
CA ASP A 545 -29.09 41.45 0.14
C ASP A 545 -28.35 41.77 1.46
N LEU A 546 -28.07 40.77 2.29
CA LEU A 546 -27.39 40.98 3.58
C LEU A 546 -25.86 41.06 3.38
N GLU A 547 -25.27 42.15 3.93
CA GLU A 547 -23.81 42.34 3.91
C GLU A 547 -23.22 42.55 5.33
N GLY A 548 -21.97 42.25 5.52
CA GLY A 548 -21.22 42.53 6.75
C GLY A 548 -21.82 41.88 8.01
N ALA A 549 -22.00 42.63 9.07
CA ALA A 549 -22.47 42.13 10.36
C ALA A 549 -23.85 41.48 10.35
N ALA A 550 -24.74 41.94 9.44
CA ALA A 550 -26.10 41.39 9.30
C ALA A 550 -26.02 39.96 8.71
N LEU A 551 -25.20 39.74 7.72
CA LEU A 551 -24.94 38.43 7.14
C LEU A 551 -24.29 37.47 8.16
N GLU A 552 -23.33 37.95 8.94
CA GLU A 552 -22.72 37.14 10.01
C GLU A 552 -23.72 36.71 11.07
N ALA A 553 -24.63 37.60 11.45
CA ALA A 553 -25.69 37.29 12.41
C ALA A 553 -26.67 36.24 11.85
N ALA A 554 -27.06 36.37 10.59
CA ALA A 554 -27.95 35.41 9.93
C ALA A 554 -27.23 34.03 9.77
N GLN A 555 -25.97 34.01 9.42
CA GLN A 555 -25.17 32.76 9.33
C GLN A 555 -25.02 32.08 10.71
N ALA A 556 -24.92 32.81 11.80
CA ALA A 556 -24.83 32.24 13.15
C ALA A 556 -26.10 31.47 13.57
N GLU A 557 -27.23 31.72 12.93
CA GLU A 557 -28.49 31.01 13.17
C GLU A 557 -28.65 29.70 12.40
N CYS A 558 -27.77 29.41 11.43
CA CYS A 558 -27.84 28.14 10.68
C CYS A 558 -27.51 26.92 11.56
N ILE A 559 -28.01 25.75 11.16
CA ILE A 559 -27.76 24.49 11.86
C ILE A 559 -26.26 24.23 11.98
N LEU A 560 -25.51 24.47 10.90
CA LEU A 560 -24.05 24.22 10.84
C LEU A 560 -23.30 25.11 11.85
N ALA A 561 -23.68 26.37 12.04
CA ALA A 561 -23.09 27.25 13.02
C ALA A 561 -23.34 26.76 14.47
N LYS A 562 -24.57 26.30 14.74
CA LYS A 562 -24.92 25.73 16.07
C LYS A 562 -24.11 24.44 16.36
N ILE A 563 -23.96 23.56 15.38
CA ILE A 563 -23.09 22.39 15.50
C ILE A 563 -21.64 22.81 15.69
N GLY A 564 -21.17 23.77 14.88
CA GLY A 564 -19.80 24.29 14.99
C GLY A 564 -19.52 24.89 16.35
N SER A 565 -20.44 25.70 16.88
CA SER A 565 -20.33 26.28 18.23
C SER A 565 -20.32 25.22 19.33
N ALA A 566 -21.11 24.16 19.20
CA ALA A 566 -21.16 23.07 20.16
C ALA A 566 -19.84 22.27 20.23
N ILE A 567 -19.07 22.21 19.14
CA ILE A 567 -17.79 21.49 19.07
C ILE A 567 -16.57 22.40 19.18
N ALA A 568 -16.71 23.72 19.02
CA ALA A 568 -15.61 24.68 18.99
C ALA A 568 -14.73 24.63 20.25
N TRP A 569 -15.31 24.35 21.42
CA TRP A 569 -14.58 24.24 22.69
C TRP A 569 -13.48 23.16 22.64
N ILE A 570 -13.64 22.10 21.85
CA ILE A 570 -12.63 21.05 21.68
C ILE A 570 -11.35 21.63 21.08
N PHE A 571 -11.44 22.64 20.25
CA PHE A 571 -10.33 23.27 19.54
C PHE A 571 -9.74 24.50 20.27
N THR A 572 -10.28 24.85 21.47
CA THR A 572 -9.72 25.92 22.29
C THR A 572 -8.22 25.75 22.58
N PRO A 573 -7.71 24.53 22.91
CA PRO A 573 -6.27 24.33 23.15
C PRO A 573 -5.39 24.57 21.91
N LEU A 574 -5.99 24.59 20.69
CA LEU A 574 -5.31 24.85 19.43
C LEU A 574 -5.32 26.35 19.05
N GLY A 575 -5.98 27.20 19.85
CA GLY A 575 -6.03 28.64 19.62
C GLY A 575 -7.08 29.11 18.60
N TRP A 576 -8.02 28.24 18.19
CA TRP A 576 -8.99 28.58 17.15
C TRP A 576 -10.20 29.38 17.67
N THR A 577 -10.39 29.45 18.98
CA THR A 577 -11.56 30.11 19.59
C THR A 577 -11.32 31.58 19.94
N GLN A 578 -10.18 32.15 19.57
CA GLN A 578 -9.87 33.56 19.82
C GLN A 578 -10.83 34.45 19.02
N GLY A 579 -11.32 35.53 19.63
CA GLY A 579 -12.21 36.52 18.99
C GLY A 579 -13.67 36.10 18.79
N GLY A 580 -14.15 35.00 19.41
CA GLY A 580 -15.54 34.54 19.35
C GLY A 580 -15.95 33.79 18.08
N ASN A 581 -15.10 33.74 17.07
CA ASN A 581 -15.36 33.12 15.78
C ASN A 581 -14.82 31.65 15.65
N GLY A 582 -14.54 31.00 16.76
CA GLY A 582 -13.99 29.61 16.77
C GLY A 582 -14.87 28.57 16.08
N TRP A 583 -16.17 28.82 16.01
CA TRP A 583 -17.09 27.93 15.29
C TRP A 583 -16.82 27.91 13.77
N LYS A 584 -16.43 29.05 13.16
CA LYS A 584 -16.08 29.12 11.74
C LYS A 584 -14.88 28.21 11.43
N MET A 585 -13.87 28.22 12.30
CA MET A 585 -12.67 27.36 12.17
C MET A 585 -13.01 25.88 12.32
N ALA A 586 -13.84 25.56 13.31
CA ALA A 586 -14.27 24.18 13.55
C ALA A 586 -15.10 23.64 12.36
N VAL A 587 -16.03 24.45 11.83
CA VAL A 587 -16.84 24.11 10.67
C VAL A 587 -15.97 23.89 9.44
N ALA A 588 -15.05 24.80 9.13
CA ALA A 588 -14.16 24.66 7.99
C ALA A 588 -13.22 23.43 8.11
N ALA A 589 -12.75 23.10 9.32
CA ALA A 589 -11.96 21.88 9.53
C ALA A 589 -12.81 20.61 9.32
N VAL A 590 -14.07 20.60 9.74
CA VAL A 590 -15.00 19.49 9.54
C VAL A 590 -15.41 19.34 8.07
N SER A 591 -15.68 20.45 7.36
CA SER A 591 -15.95 20.41 5.91
C SER A 591 -14.76 19.84 5.14
N GLY A 592 -13.52 20.10 5.59
CA GLY A 592 -12.31 19.51 5.05
C GLY A 592 -12.19 17.98 5.21
N LEU A 593 -13.04 17.32 5.99
CA LEU A 593 -13.14 15.85 6.01
C LEU A 593 -13.96 15.34 4.80
N ILE A 594 -14.84 16.14 4.27
CA ILE A 594 -15.59 15.79 3.05
C ILE A 594 -14.64 15.84 1.86
N ALA A 595 -14.08 17.03 1.63
CA ALA A 595 -13.05 17.27 0.62
C ALA A 595 -12.15 18.41 1.13
N LYS A 596 -10.83 18.26 1.01
CA LYS A 596 -9.87 19.21 1.61
C LYS A 596 -9.91 20.60 0.96
N GLU A 597 -10.18 20.67 -0.30
CA GLU A 597 -10.41 21.90 -1.04
C GLU A 597 -11.59 22.70 -0.49
N ASN A 598 -12.61 22.05 0.06
CA ASN A 598 -13.79 22.72 0.61
C ASN A 598 -13.48 23.59 1.84
N VAL A 599 -12.31 23.47 2.44
CA VAL A 599 -11.90 24.33 3.57
C VAL A 599 -11.88 25.80 3.14
N VAL A 600 -11.28 26.10 1.99
CA VAL A 600 -11.16 27.46 1.46
C VAL A 600 -12.53 28.01 1.06
N ALA A 601 -13.29 27.22 0.30
CA ALA A 601 -14.65 27.59 -0.10
C ALA A 601 -15.58 27.82 1.12
N THR A 602 -15.46 26.97 2.16
CA THR A 602 -16.23 27.13 3.39
C THR A 602 -15.87 28.43 4.12
N PHE A 603 -14.58 28.78 4.20
CA PHE A 603 -14.19 30.07 4.77
C PHE A 603 -14.74 31.24 3.95
N GLY A 604 -14.66 31.17 2.62
CA GLY A 604 -15.22 32.20 1.75
C GLY A 604 -16.71 32.44 2.05
N MET A 605 -17.48 31.37 2.05
CA MET A 605 -18.92 31.46 2.40
C MET A 605 -19.18 32.00 3.82
N LEU A 606 -18.36 31.55 4.81
CA LEU A 606 -18.51 32.02 6.20
C LEU A 606 -18.07 33.47 6.42
N PHE A 607 -17.28 34.03 5.50
CA PHE A 607 -16.92 35.45 5.48
C PHE A 607 -17.75 36.29 4.50
N GLY A 608 -18.75 35.70 3.84
CA GLY A 608 -19.73 36.40 3.00
C GLY A 608 -19.31 36.59 1.54
N PHE A 609 -18.42 35.79 1.03
CA PHE A 609 -17.98 35.81 -0.37
C PHE A 609 -18.70 34.71 -1.15
N ALA A 610 -19.37 35.03 -2.24
CA ALA A 610 -20.11 34.10 -3.08
C ALA A 610 -19.19 33.31 -3.99
N GLU A 611 -18.13 33.93 -4.50
CA GLU A 611 -17.10 33.31 -5.29
C GLU A 611 -15.73 33.56 -4.64
N VAL A 612 -14.88 32.57 -4.62
CA VAL A 612 -13.58 32.62 -3.93
C VAL A 612 -12.53 31.95 -4.81
N ALA A 613 -11.39 32.61 -5.00
CA ALA A 613 -10.23 32.03 -5.65
C ALA A 613 -9.71 30.81 -4.87
N GLU A 614 -8.94 29.94 -5.53
CA GLU A 614 -8.39 28.72 -4.89
C GLU A 614 -7.53 29.02 -3.65
N ASP A 615 -6.88 30.18 -3.61
CA ASP A 615 -6.02 30.64 -2.50
C ASP A 615 -6.78 31.51 -1.48
N GLY A 616 -8.06 31.84 -1.73
CA GLY A 616 -8.90 32.63 -0.86
C GLY A 616 -8.45 34.08 -0.68
N ALA A 617 -7.82 34.68 -1.69
CA ALA A 617 -7.24 36.03 -1.61
C ALA A 617 -8.24 37.10 -1.16
N GLU A 618 -9.52 36.92 -1.49
CA GLU A 618 -10.61 37.89 -1.20
C GLU A 618 -10.83 38.07 0.30
N PHE A 619 -10.59 37.04 1.12
CA PHE A 619 -10.86 37.11 2.56
C PHE A 619 -9.62 36.97 3.47
N TRP A 620 -8.41 37.11 2.94
CA TRP A 620 -7.18 37.07 3.74
C TRP A 620 -7.21 38.04 4.93
N GLY A 621 -7.68 39.27 4.70
CA GLY A 621 -7.80 40.30 5.75
C GLY A 621 -8.76 39.86 6.88
N ASN A 622 -9.89 39.26 6.49
CA ASN A 622 -10.90 38.80 7.44
C ASN A 622 -10.34 37.63 8.27
N LEU A 623 -9.65 36.68 7.64
CA LEU A 623 -9.05 35.56 8.31
C LEU A 623 -7.91 36.02 9.26
N ALA A 624 -7.08 36.96 8.82
CA ALA A 624 -5.99 37.52 9.64
C ALA A 624 -6.50 38.30 10.87
N SER A 625 -7.72 38.85 10.83
CA SER A 625 -8.33 39.52 11.98
C SER A 625 -8.83 38.56 13.06
N VAL A 626 -9.12 37.31 12.71
CA VAL A 626 -9.77 36.31 13.57
C VAL A 626 -8.78 35.35 14.20
N MET A 627 -7.61 35.17 13.60
CA MET A 627 -6.66 34.14 13.98
C MET A 627 -5.22 34.69 14.05
N THR A 628 -4.42 34.22 15.03
CA THR A 628 -3.00 34.56 15.07
C THR A 628 -2.19 33.72 14.08
N PRO A 629 -1.02 34.22 13.58
CA PRO A 629 -0.18 33.46 12.64
C PRO A 629 0.22 32.07 13.18
N ILE A 630 0.43 31.93 14.49
CA ILE A 630 0.80 30.66 15.13
C ILE A 630 -0.40 29.72 15.13
N ALA A 631 -1.60 30.21 15.46
CA ALA A 631 -2.82 29.40 15.38
C ALA A 631 -3.12 28.98 13.95
N ALA A 632 -2.89 29.86 12.97
CA ALA A 632 -3.05 29.59 11.54
C ALA A 632 -2.09 28.48 11.04
N TYR A 633 -0.82 28.54 11.46
CA TYR A 633 0.13 27.48 11.16
C TYR A 633 -0.28 26.15 11.83
N GLY A 634 -0.73 26.20 13.09
CA GLY A 634 -1.31 25.05 13.78
C GLY A 634 -2.53 24.48 13.04
N TYR A 635 -3.41 25.34 12.51
CA TYR A 635 -4.55 24.94 11.69
C TYR A 635 -4.15 24.24 10.38
N LEU A 636 -3.11 24.76 9.72
CA LEU A 636 -2.52 24.14 8.55
C LEU A 636 -2.03 22.72 8.88
N VAL A 637 -1.20 22.57 9.92
CA VAL A 637 -0.64 21.28 10.31
C VAL A 637 -1.73 20.28 10.74
N PHE A 638 -2.77 20.75 11.42
CA PHE A 638 -3.92 19.92 11.75
C PHE A 638 -4.58 19.36 10.49
N ASN A 639 -4.88 20.20 9.50
CA ASN A 639 -5.51 19.78 8.24
C ASN A 639 -4.60 18.89 7.38
N LEU A 640 -3.27 19.00 7.52
CA LEU A 640 -2.32 18.12 6.87
C LEU A 640 -2.33 16.71 7.45
N LEU A 641 -2.35 16.59 8.78
CA LEU A 641 -2.15 15.32 9.50
C LEU A 641 -3.45 14.63 9.91
N CYS A 642 -4.59 15.35 10.02
CA CYS A 642 -5.86 14.74 10.41
C CYS A 642 -6.36 13.75 9.36
N ALA A 643 -7.46 13.06 9.68
CA ALA A 643 -8.12 12.15 8.76
C ALA A 643 -8.27 12.77 7.36
N PRO A 644 -7.99 12.03 6.30
CA PRO A 644 -8.11 12.54 4.93
C PRO A 644 -9.58 12.70 4.52
N CYS A 645 -9.83 13.14 3.29
CA CYS A 645 -11.18 13.25 2.75
C CYS A 645 -11.94 11.90 2.78
N PHE A 646 -13.27 11.94 2.77
CA PHE A 646 -14.11 10.75 2.83
C PHE A 646 -13.80 9.72 1.74
N ALA A 647 -13.40 10.15 0.54
CA ALA A 647 -12.99 9.27 -0.53
C ALA A 647 -11.74 8.44 -0.13
N ALA A 648 -10.75 9.08 0.49
CA ALA A 648 -9.55 8.41 0.98
C ALA A 648 -9.84 7.56 2.22
N MET A 649 -10.74 7.99 3.13
CA MET A 649 -11.22 7.17 4.24
C MET A 649 -11.91 5.90 3.73
N GLY A 650 -12.70 5.99 2.66
CA GLY A 650 -13.29 4.83 1.98
C GLY A 650 -12.25 3.87 1.42
N ALA A 651 -11.13 4.38 0.89
CA ALA A 651 -9.99 3.57 0.47
C ALA A 651 -9.30 2.90 1.66
N ILE A 652 -9.04 3.65 2.75
CA ILE A 652 -8.48 3.11 4.00
C ILE A 652 -9.36 1.97 4.55
N LYS A 653 -10.68 2.17 4.62
CA LYS A 653 -11.63 1.14 5.09
C LYS A 653 -11.52 -0.15 4.27
N ARG A 654 -11.40 -0.02 2.96
CA ARG A 654 -11.28 -1.17 2.05
C ARG A 654 -9.94 -1.88 2.19
N GLU A 655 -8.82 -1.14 2.23
CA GLU A 655 -7.48 -1.73 2.31
C GLU A 655 -7.16 -2.31 3.70
N MET A 656 -7.75 -1.76 4.76
CA MET A 656 -7.67 -2.34 6.11
C MET A 656 -8.48 -3.61 6.27
N ASN A 657 -9.54 -3.79 5.46
CA ASN A 657 -10.47 -4.95 5.49
C ASN A 657 -10.92 -5.36 6.91
N ASN A 658 -10.91 -4.43 7.85
CA ASN A 658 -11.29 -4.64 9.25
C ASN A 658 -11.73 -3.31 9.86
N THR A 659 -12.97 -3.28 10.40
CA THR A 659 -13.56 -2.06 10.98
C THR A 659 -12.78 -1.54 12.19
N LYS A 660 -12.19 -2.42 13.02
CA LYS A 660 -11.39 -2.00 14.19
C LYS A 660 -10.10 -1.29 13.73
N TRP A 661 -9.42 -1.83 12.73
CA TRP A 661 -8.22 -1.22 12.17
C TRP A 661 -8.51 0.10 11.44
N PHE A 662 -9.66 0.19 10.78
CA PHE A 662 -10.12 1.45 10.17
C PHE A 662 -10.28 2.56 11.20
N TRP A 663 -11.05 2.31 12.27
CA TRP A 663 -11.24 3.32 13.32
C TRP A 663 -9.96 3.64 14.09
N PHE A 664 -9.08 2.65 14.26
CA PHE A 664 -7.77 2.87 14.85
C PHE A 664 -6.92 3.80 13.97
N ALA A 665 -6.91 3.60 12.64
CA ALA A 665 -6.18 4.45 11.70
C ALA A 665 -6.68 5.90 11.73
N ILE A 666 -8.00 6.10 11.66
CA ILE A 666 -8.62 7.43 11.71
C ILE A 666 -8.37 8.10 13.07
N GLY A 667 -8.55 7.38 14.16
CA GLY A 667 -8.28 7.89 15.51
C GLY A 667 -6.81 8.27 15.72
N TYR A 668 -5.89 7.47 15.18
CA TYR A 668 -4.45 7.76 15.21
C TYR A 668 -4.11 9.05 14.44
N GLN A 669 -4.64 9.21 13.22
CA GLN A 669 -4.41 10.39 12.39
C GLN A 669 -4.97 11.65 13.05
N CYS A 670 -6.23 11.62 13.51
CA CYS A 670 -6.84 12.77 14.21
C CYS A 670 -6.12 13.09 15.52
N GLY A 671 -5.76 12.09 16.31
CA GLY A 671 -5.05 12.28 17.58
C GLY A 671 -3.66 12.87 17.39
N LEU A 672 -2.90 12.37 16.41
CA LEU A 672 -1.59 12.93 16.07
C LEU A 672 -1.70 14.39 15.60
N ALA A 673 -2.64 14.66 14.69
CA ALA A 673 -2.88 16.01 14.18
C ALA A 673 -3.22 17.00 15.33
N TYR A 674 -4.09 16.59 16.24
CA TYR A 674 -4.51 17.39 17.38
C TYR A 674 -3.33 17.69 18.32
N ILE A 675 -2.56 16.67 18.69
CA ILE A 675 -1.42 16.82 19.61
C ILE A 675 -0.35 17.72 18.99
N VAL A 676 0.01 17.50 17.72
CA VAL A 676 1.04 18.28 17.04
C VAL A 676 0.60 19.74 16.88
N SER A 677 -0.64 19.99 16.44
CA SER A 677 -1.17 21.34 16.31
C SER A 677 -1.25 22.07 17.65
N MET A 678 -1.69 21.39 18.72
CA MET A 678 -1.71 21.92 20.07
C MET A 678 -0.29 22.30 20.53
N CYS A 679 0.70 21.43 20.33
CA CYS A 679 2.08 21.73 20.70
C CYS A 679 2.62 22.96 19.94
N ILE A 680 2.36 23.07 18.64
CA ILE A 680 2.75 24.23 17.82
C ILE A 680 2.15 25.51 18.39
N TYR A 681 0.85 25.52 18.67
CA TYR A 681 0.16 26.71 19.18
C TYR A 681 0.65 27.08 20.58
N GLN A 682 0.64 26.14 21.54
CA GLN A 682 0.95 26.43 22.95
C GLN A 682 2.41 26.84 23.15
N ILE A 683 3.34 26.13 22.49
CA ILE A 683 4.78 26.45 22.58
C ILE A 683 5.09 27.72 21.78
N GLY A 684 4.51 27.87 20.60
CA GLY A 684 4.66 29.08 19.78
C GLY A 684 4.17 30.33 20.50
N THR A 685 3.01 30.28 21.16
CA THR A 685 2.45 31.37 21.96
C THR A 685 3.35 31.69 23.17
N LEU A 686 3.88 30.68 23.85
CA LEU A 686 4.85 30.90 24.92
C LEU A 686 6.08 31.68 24.45
N ILE A 687 6.62 31.32 23.28
CA ILE A 687 7.83 31.95 22.71
C ILE A 687 7.56 33.42 22.31
N THR A 688 6.38 33.67 21.70
CA THR A 688 6.07 35.01 21.15
C THR A 688 5.48 35.97 22.14
N THR A 689 4.62 35.50 23.03
CA THR A 689 3.89 36.38 24.00
C THR A 689 4.30 36.19 25.46
N GLY A 690 5.12 35.15 25.75
CA GLY A 690 5.49 34.81 27.13
C GLY A 690 4.33 34.23 27.96
N HIS A 691 3.16 33.99 27.38
CA HIS A 691 1.99 33.50 28.12
C HIS A 691 2.16 32.01 28.45
N PHE A 692 2.22 31.71 29.76
CA PHE A 692 2.32 30.36 30.29
C PHE A 692 0.98 29.92 30.88
N GLY A 693 0.38 28.86 30.36
CA GLY A 693 -0.90 28.35 30.81
C GLY A 693 -0.92 26.84 31.01
N PHE A 694 -2.05 26.31 31.47
CA PHE A 694 -2.25 24.86 31.61
C PHE A 694 -2.00 24.09 30.31
N GLY A 695 -2.44 24.64 29.17
CA GLY A 695 -2.20 24.05 27.85
C GLY A 695 -0.72 23.92 27.51
N THR A 696 0.11 24.89 27.93
CA THR A 696 1.57 24.86 27.72
C THR A 696 2.21 23.69 28.47
N VAL A 697 1.78 23.44 29.72
CA VAL A 697 2.27 22.28 30.50
C VAL A 697 1.92 20.96 29.80
N VAL A 698 0.68 20.83 29.33
CA VAL A 698 0.22 19.65 28.60
C VAL A 698 1.03 19.47 27.31
N ALA A 699 1.31 20.54 26.57
CA ALA A 699 2.12 20.50 25.37
C ALA A 699 3.55 19.99 25.65
N PHE A 700 4.21 20.49 26.70
CA PHE A 700 5.53 19.97 27.09
C PHE A 700 5.49 18.50 27.49
N LEU A 701 4.46 18.06 28.24
CA LEU A 701 4.30 16.66 28.60
C LEU A 701 4.11 15.79 27.35
N CYS A 702 3.33 16.27 26.37
CA CYS A 702 3.16 15.57 25.08
C CYS A 702 4.49 15.47 24.30
N VAL A 703 5.28 16.55 24.25
CA VAL A 703 6.59 16.54 23.58
C VAL A 703 7.54 15.57 24.29
N ILE A 704 7.61 15.58 25.61
CA ILE A 704 8.44 14.65 26.39
C ILE A 704 7.98 13.21 26.14
N GLY A 705 6.67 12.96 26.17
CA GLY A 705 6.09 11.64 25.85
C GLY A 705 6.44 11.19 24.44
N PHE A 706 6.37 12.08 23.45
CA PHE A 706 6.71 11.79 22.06
C PHE A 706 8.20 11.48 21.90
N VAL A 707 9.08 12.27 22.52
CA VAL A 707 10.52 12.01 22.56
C VAL A 707 10.82 10.68 23.25
N TYR A 708 10.18 10.40 24.38
CA TYR A 708 10.31 9.11 25.05
C TYR A 708 9.91 7.93 24.14
N LEU A 709 8.79 8.04 23.43
CA LEU A 709 8.34 7.00 22.48
C LEU A 709 9.31 6.82 21.31
N LEU A 710 9.93 7.91 20.83
CA LEU A 710 10.94 7.87 19.77
C LEU A 710 12.23 7.16 20.21
N PHE A 711 12.70 7.41 21.44
CA PHE A 711 13.99 6.88 21.94
C PHE A 711 13.84 5.62 22.78
N ARG A 712 12.60 5.21 23.12
CA ARG A 712 12.35 3.96 23.84
C ARG A 712 13.05 2.80 23.12
N PRO A 713 13.85 1.95 23.85
CA PRO A 713 14.49 0.79 23.22
C PRO A 713 13.45 -0.17 22.66
N TYR A 714 13.75 -0.72 21.49
CA TYR A 714 12.95 -1.78 20.87
C TYR A 714 13.08 -3.04 21.75
N LYS A 715 11.96 -3.57 22.24
CA LYS A 715 11.92 -4.92 22.78
C LYS A 715 11.48 -5.84 21.65
N GLU A 716 12.37 -6.70 21.20
CA GLU A 716 11.98 -7.82 20.35
C GLU A 716 10.83 -8.56 21.04
N SER A 717 9.67 -8.51 20.46
CA SER A 717 8.61 -9.42 20.85
C SER A 717 8.86 -10.72 20.07
N GLY A 718 9.63 -11.61 20.66
CA GLY A 718 9.58 -13.01 20.25
C GLY A 718 8.12 -13.47 20.36
N THR A 719 7.50 -13.74 19.23
CA THR A 719 6.15 -14.24 18.96
C THR A 719 5.22 -13.20 18.32
N LEU A 720 5.18 -13.20 16.99
CA LEU A 720 3.96 -13.00 16.24
C LEU A 720 3.06 -14.23 16.48
N ASN A 721 2.41 -14.30 17.63
CA ASN A 721 1.26 -15.17 17.82
C ASN A 721 0.13 -14.60 16.96
N VAL A 722 0.13 -14.90 15.68
CA VAL A 722 -1.07 -14.92 14.87
C VAL A 722 -1.86 -16.11 15.44
N ASN A 723 -2.81 -15.83 16.29
CA ASN A 723 -3.68 -16.83 16.90
C ASN A 723 -4.57 -17.43 15.79
N VAL A 724 -4.02 -18.37 15.03
CA VAL A 724 -4.74 -19.14 14.01
C VAL A 724 -5.86 -19.97 14.67
N LYS A 725 -5.75 -20.23 15.97
CA LYS A 725 -6.82 -20.89 16.77
C LYS A 725 -8.12 -20.09 16.86
N SER A 726 -8.11 -18.77 16.69
CA SER A 726 -9.36 -17.99 16.68
C SER A 726 -10.08 -18.01 15.34
N ALA A 727 -9.38 -18.29 14.23
CA ALA A 727 -9.98 -18.40 12.90
C ALA A 727 -10.63 -19.78 12.66
N VAL A 728 -10.19 -20.81 13.37
CA VAL A 728 -10.75 -22.18 13.27
C VAL A 728 -11.96 -22.41 14.20
N LYS A 729 -12.19 -21.55 15.21
CA LYS A 729 -13.34 -21.65 16.13
C LYS A 729 -14.56 -20.78 15.76
N ALA A 730 -14.52 -20.07 14.64
CA ALA A 730 -15.69 -19.38 14.11
C ALA A 730 -16.33 -20.26 13.01
N LYS A 731 -16.90 -21.38 13.42
CA LYS A 731 -17.96 -22.10 12.72
C LYS A 731 -19.27 -21.82 13.42
#